data_f4c5f4da66749130302e143a4aa1bf1d
#
_entry.id   f4c5f4da66749130302e143a4aa1bf1d
#
_cell.length_a   1.000
_cell.length_b   1.000
_cell.length_c   1.000
_cell.angle_alpha   90.00
_cell.angle_beta   90.00
_cell.angle_gamma   90.00
#
_symmetry.space_group_name_H-M   'P 1'
#
loop_
_entity.id
_entity.type
_entity.pdbx_description
1 polymer ?
#
loop_
_entity_poly.entity_id
_entity_poly.type
_entity_poly.pdbx_seq_one_letter_code
_entity_poly.pdbx_strand_id
1 'polypeptide(L)'
;MLLKSMTLTNFRQFNGTQSINFSVDPEKNVTVIMGENGSGKTTLAQAFTWCLYGSTDFDDQVVLNKAIAQNIGPNGESFVQVKITMLHLGVDYTMTREQKYTTDSTGNLKRANNTVFKIQYKNTDGQQDFVKDTEVDLRMKEILPKELAKYFFFDGERIGNMSKEIRKGKSKEFADAVKSLLGLSAFTEALDHLGGRSSNTVIKSYENDYDSKSDSKTAQLRDEIARYDTRLEQIETRLSEIDNEEDIANEKAKEYEAKIAENRDSEKYAQERIRLKNKINALEQSKVSSTSGVIDTFNRKGASWMATKMIHDALKELVDADKLDTGIPDIHARTIQFLINRKKCICGAPIEFGGSAYTELNKVLDYIPPKSIGTLIGQFVRECELKSRGAADAFEEISNKFSVVSEFDADYAELSNQIEVINKKLEGMLNVGELQKKYTFYNGEARKLRSERVRLSEEKGGIITKRDRCETSINELVLKDDNNRRVARFKAYATYMYQYLFSVYKEKETEVREQLEENVNAIFKEIYNGGFSLKLDDKYNIQIQVDDFEGYSGDVETSTAQSISVIFAFIAGVIKMARENNSDENSMLMTEAYPLVMDAPLSAFDKTRIKTVCDALPKVAEQVIIFIKDTDGEIAEENMGSRVGIRYMFDKKNEFETELVGR
;
A
#
# COMPACT_ATOMS: atom_id res chain seq x y z
N MET A 1 -6.47 4.62 -22.06
CA MET A 1 -6.33 6.07 -22.31
C MET A 1 -5.35 6.31 -23.47
N LEU A 2 -5.73 7.05 -24.52
CA LEU A 2 -4.85 7.38 -25.64
C LEU A 2 -4.78 8.91 -25.82
N LEU A 3 -3.59 9.46 -25.86
CA LEU A 3 -3.34 10.88 -26.13
C LEU A 3 -3.45 11.13 -27.63
N LYS A 4 -4.31 12.06 -28.06
CA LYS A 4 -4.52 12.39 -29.47
C LYS A 4 -3.66 13.57 -29.92
N SER A 5 -3.70 14.66 -29.16
CA SER A 5 -2.92 15.86 -29.46
C SER A 5 -2.65 16.71 -28.23
N MET A 6 -1.63 17.55 -28.34
CA MET A 6 -1.33 18.63 -27.41
C MET A 6 -1.16 19.95 -28.16
N THR A 7 -1.78 21.00 -27.68
CA THR A 7 -1.60 22.36 -28.18
C THR A 7 -1.03 23.23 -27.06
N LEU A 8 0.06 23.91 -27.35
CA LEU A 8 0.77 24.82 -26.47
C LEU A 8 0.59 26.24 -26.99
N THR A 9 0.23 27.17 -26.14
CA THR A 9 0.20 28.60 -26.47
C THR A 9 1.03 29.37 -25.46
N ASN A 10 2.12 29.99 -25.95
CA ASN A 10 3.02 30.83 -25.17
C ASN A 10 3.68 30.13 -23.97
N PHE A 11 3.89 28.83 -24.05
CA PHE A 11 4.43 28.05 -22.96
C PHE A 11 5.94 27.95 -22.99
N ARG A 12 6.62 28.59 -22.03
CA ARG A 12 8.10 28.62 -21.90
C ARG A 12 8.77 29.01 -23.23
N GLN A 13 9.61 28.17 -23.85
CA GLN A 13 10.25 28.44 -25.13
C GLN A 13 9.32 28.24 -26.36
N PHE A 14 8.11 27.78 -26.19
CA PHE A 14 7.14 27.68 -27.28
C PHE A 14 6.37 29.00 -27.44
N ASN A 15 6.85 29.82 -28.39
CA ASN A 15 6.25 31.11 -28.71
C ASN A 15 5.05 30.90 -29.64
N GLY A 16 3.95 31.67 -29.43
CA GLY A 16 2.73 31.53 -30.19
C GLY A 16 2.00 30.21 -29.91
N THR A 17 1.27 29.70 -30.89
CA THR A 17 0.49 28.43 -30.76
C THR A 17 1.14 27.33 -31.58
N GLN A 18 1.48 26.24 -30.94
CA GLN A 18 2.04 25.05 -31.58
C GLN A 18 1.22 23.83 -31.20
N SER A 19 0.96 22.95 -32.19
CA SER A 19 0.14 21.73 -32.00
C SER A 19 0.93 20.50 -32.42
N ILE A 20 0.81 19.47 -31.60
CA ILE A 20 1.46 18.17 -31.80
C ILE A 20 0.37 17.11 -31.81
N ASN A 21 0.39 16.25 -32.80
CA ASN A 21 -0.45 15.05 -32.84
C ASN A 21 0.38 13.84 -32.40
N PHE A 22 -0.25 12.93 -31.69
CA PHE A 22 0.36 11.68 -31.26
C PHE A 22 -0.21 10.52 -32.04
N SER A 23 0.59 9.49 -32.30
CA SER A 23 0.12 8.32 -33.00
C SER A 23 -0.86 7.53 -32.13
N VAL A 24 -2.04 7.27 -32.68
CA VAL A 24 -3.09 6.43 -32.06
C VAL A 24 -3.32 5.14 -32.84
N ASP A 25 -2.46 4.87 -33.85
CA ASP A 25 -2.50 3.65 -34.65
C ASP A 25 -1.92 2.49 -33.83
N PRO A 26 -2.65 1.39 -33.63
CA PRO A 26 -2.16 0.24 -32.85
C PRO A 26 -0.91 -0.43 -33.43
N GLU A 27 -0.76 -0.39 -34.79
CA GLU A 27 0.41 -0.95 -35.46
C GLU A 27 1.62 0.00 -35.46
N LYS A 28 1.35 1.31 -35.42
CA LYS A 28 2.36 2.37 -35.44
C LYS A 28 2.22 3.27 -34.19
N ASN A 29 2.27 2.63 -33.03
CA ASN A 29 1.90 3.23 -31.74
C ASN A 29 2.97 4.15 -31.12
N VAL A 30 4.05 4.46 -31.82
CA VAL A 30 5.15 5.27 -31.31
C VAL A 30 5.16 6.66 -31.94
N THR A 31 5.27 7.69 -31.10
CA THR A 31 5.61 9.07 -31.51
C THR A 31 7.02 9.40 -31.01
N VAL A 32 7.92 9.71 -31.92
CA VAL A 32 9.31 10.09 -31.61
C VAL A 32 9.46 11.59 -31.77
N ILE A 33 10.01 12.25 -30.74
CA ILE A 33 10.29 13.69 -30.74
C ILE A 33 11.77 13.89 -30.44
N MET A 34 12.52 14.33 -31.44
CA MET A 34 13.98 14.48 -31.37
C MET A 34 14.40 15.93 -31.17
N GLY A 35 15.54 16.12 -30.52
CA GLY A 35 16.14 17.45 -30.42
C GLY A 35 17.38 17.49 -29.56
N GLU A 36 18.18 18.51 -29.77
CA GLU A 36 19.40 18.79 -29.03
C GLU A 36 19.15 19.10 -27.54
N ASN A 37 20.20 19.13 -26.75
CA ASN A 37 20.07 19.55 -25.35
C ASN A 37 19.63 21.02 -25.27
N GLY A 38 18.65 21.28 -24.38
CA GLY A 38 18.07 22.63 -24.24
C GLY A 38 17.07 23.00 -25.34
N SER A 39 16.69 22.09 -26.23
CA SER A 39 15.69 22.36 -27.29
C SER A 39 14.24 22.39 -26.76
N GLY A 40 13.95 21.91 -25.56
CA GLY A 40 12.61 21.96 -24.99
C GLY A 40 11.94 20.61 -24.74
N LYS A 41 12.68 19.51 -24.84
CA LYS A 41 12.17 18.16 -24.54
C LYS A 41 11.51 18.07 -23.17
N THR A 42 12.26 18.39 -22.13
CA THR A 42 11.76 18.38 -20.74
C THR A 42 10.63 19.40 -20.55
N THR A 43 10.69 20.55 -21.24
CA THR A 43 9.60 21.54 -21.18
C THR A 43 8.30 20.98 -21.76
N LEU A 44 8.38 20.27 -22.87
CA LEU A 44 7.21 19.64 -23.48
C LEU A 44 6.67 18.48 -22.63
N ALA A 45 7.56 17.67 -22.06
CA ALA A 45 7.16 16.63 -21.10
C ALA A 45 6.45 17.21 -19.87
N GLN A 46 6.97 18.33 -19.33
CA GLN A 46 6.33 19.01 -18.20
C GLN A 46 5.04 19.76 -18.55
N ALA A 47 4.79 20.05 -19.81
CA ALA A 47 3.52 20.61 -20.25
C ALA A 47 2.34 19.64 -20.00
N PHE A 48 2.57 18.32 -20.05
CA PHE A 48 1.56 17.32 -19.65
C PHE A 48 1.19 17.47 -18.17
N THR A 49 2.18 17.45 -17.27
CA THR A 49 1.95 17.56 -15.82
C THR A 49 1.37 18.91 -15.45
N TRP A 50 1.82 19.98 -16.11
CA TRP A 50 1.24 21.30 -15.89
C TRP A 50 -0.22 21.37 -16.36
N CYS A 51 -0.55 20.84 -17.52
CA CYS A 51 -1.92 20.82 -18.00
C CYS A 51 -2.83 20.03 -17.05
N LEU A 52 -2.43 18.82 -16.70
CA LEU A 52 -3.29 17.91 -15.92
C LEU A 52 -3.37 18.33 -14.43
N TYR A 53 -2.25 18.72 -13.81
CA TYR A 53 -2.17 18.91 -12.35
C TYR A 53 -1.78 20.32 -11.90
N GLY A 54 -1.43 21.20 -12.81
CA GLY A 54 -1.03 22.58 -12.51
C GLY A 54 0.36 22.69 -11.86
N SER A 55 1.14 21.64 -11.86
CA SER A 55 2.48 21.59 -11.26
C SER A 55 3.56 21.44 -12.34
N THR A 56 4.71 22.09 -12.10
CA THR A 56 5.93 21.90 -12.87
C THR A 56 7.09 21.78 -11.91
N ASP A 57 8.18 21.16 -12.37
CA ASP A 57 9.43 21.03 -11.64
C ASP A 57 10.46 22.10 -12.03
N PHE A 58 10.02 23.17 -12.68
CA PHE A 58 10.90 24.29 -13.00
C PHE A 58 11.26 25.10 -11.76
N ASP A 59 12.52 25.48 -11.63
CA ASP A 59 12.99 26.38 -10.56
C ASP A 59 12.27 27.74 -10.64
N ASP A 60 12.03 28.23 -11.87
CA ASP A 60 11.26 29.43 -12.15
C ASP A 60 9.77 29.06 -12.36
N GLN A 61 8.91 29.49 -11.46
CA GLN A 61 7.46 29.23 -11.47
C GLN A 61 6.71 29.96 -12.59
N VAL A 62 7.40 30.79 -13.42
CA VAL A 62 6.80 31.48 -14.55
C VAL A 62 6.79 30.57 -15.75
N VAL A 63 5.58 30.17 -16.20
CA VAL A 63 5.41 29.29 -17.38
C VAL A 63 5.18 30.09 -18.70
N LEU A 64 4.99 31.42 -18.63
CA LEU A 64 4.84 32.26 -19.80
C LEU A 64 6.16 32.35 -20.55
N ASN A 65 6.10 32.40 -21.89
CA ASN A 65 7.24 32.60 -22.75
C ASN A 65 7.96 33.91 -22.39
N LYS A 66 9.31 33.87 -22.26
CA LYS A 66 10.09 35.00 -21.80
C LYS A 66 10.10 36.16 -22.81
N ALA A 67 10.12 35.89 -24.10
CA ALA A 67 10.05 36.92 -25.13
C ALA A 67 8.70 37.65 -25.08
N ILE A 68 7.61 36.92 -24.89
CA ILE A 68 6.28 37.52 -24.69
C ILE A 68 6.25 38.33 -23.39
N ALA A 69 6.75 37.76 -22.29
CA ALA A 69 6.81 38.45 -21.02
C ALA A 69 7.55 39.79 -21.05
N GLN A 70 8.63 39.86 -21.83
CA GLN A 70 9.41 41.09 -22.03
C GLN A 70 8.68 42.11 -22.91
N ASN A 71 7.82 41.65 -23.81
CA ASN A 71 7.11 42.50 -24.76
C ASN A 71 5.75 42.98 -24.26
N ILE A 72 5.28 42.48 -23.10
CA ILE A 72 4.08 42.99 -22.46
C ILE A 72 4.39 44.41 -21.92
N GLY A 73 3.76 45.40 -22.51
CA GLY A 73 3.90 46.79 -22.02
C GLY A 73 3.30 46.99 -20.62
N PRO A 74 3.55 48.13 -19.95
CA PRO A 74 2.95 48.46 -18.67
C PRO A 74 1.40 48.30 -18.70
N ASN A 75 0.82 47.72 -17.68
CA ASN A 75 -0.63 47.38 -17.58
C ASN A 75 -1.15 46.50 -18.72
N GLY A 76 -0.26 45.79 -19.41
CA GLY A 76 -0.63 44.81 -20.43
C GLY A 76 -0.97 43.45 -19.85
N GLU A 77 -1.58 42.61 -20.66
CA GLU A 77 -1.92 41.22 -20.28
C GLU A 77 -1.49 40.23 -21.35
N SER A 78 -1.20 39.02 -20.94
CA SER A 78 -0.98 37.86 -21.81
C SER A 78 -1.44 36.59 -21.09
N PHE A 79 -1.45 35.49 -21.81
CA PHE A 79 -1.83 34.22 -21.22
C PHE A 79 -0.94 33.10 -21.77
N VAL A 80 -0.88 32.03 -20.98
CA VAL A 80 -0.33 30.74 -21.39
C VAL A 80 -1.43 29.70 -21.31
N GLN A 81 -1.48 28.84 -22.31
CA GLN A 81 -2.49 27.76 -22.36
C GLN A 81 -1.86 26.47 -22.85
N VAL A 82 -2.22 25.37 -22.20
CA VAL A 82 -1.95 24.03 -22.71
C VAL A 82 -3.28 23.28 -22.79
N LYS A 83 -3.49 22.67 -23.95
CA LYS A 83 -4.69 21.89 -24.27
C LYS A 83 -4.27 20.49 -24.67
N ILE A 84 -4.84 19.47 -24.04
CA ILE A 84 -4.60 18.05 -24.34
C ILE A 84 -5.92 17.43 -24.76
N THR A 85 -5.92 16.71 -25.89
CA THR A 85 -7.05 15.88 -26.30
C THR A 85 -6.69 14.41 -26.13
N MET A 86 -7.61 13.64 -25.60
CA MET A 86 -7.40 12.21 -25.33
C MET A 86 -8.68 11.41 -25.46
N LEU A 87 -8.53 10.11 -25.70
CA LEU A 87 -9.59 9.12 -25.64
C LEU A 87 -9.45 8.33 -24.33
N HIS A 88 -10.51 8.26 -23.53
CA HIS A 88 -10.55 7.48 -22.28
C HIS A 88 -11.90 6.77 -22.18
N LEU A 89 -11.89 5.46 -21.99
CA LEU A 89 -13.11 4.61 -21.96
C LEU A 89 -14.09 4.89 -23.12
N GLY A 90 -13.55 5.08 -24.33
CA GLY A 90 -14.36 5.37 -25.53
C GLY A 90 -14.89 6.80 -25.62
N VAL A 91 -14.59 7.68 -24.65
CA VAL A 91 -15.03 9.08 -24.61
C VAL A 91 -13.88 10.01 -24.97
N ASP A 92 -14.14 10.96 -25.87
CA ASP A 92 -13.19 12.02 -26.23
C ASP A 92 -13.19 13.12 -25.18
N TYR A 93 -12.08 13.30 -24.50
CA TYR A 93 -11.85 14.38 -23.55
C TYR A 93 -10.95 15.47 -24.11
N THR A 94 -11.22 16.71 -23.75
CA THR A 94 -10.36 17.87 -24.00
C THR A 94 -10.09 18.56 -22.67
N MET A 95 -8.85 18.54 -22.24
CA MET A 95 -8.38 19.17 -21.01
C MET A 95 -7.64 20.45 -21.37
N THR A 96 -8.03 21.55 -20.78
CA THR A 96 -7.44 22.87 -21.07
C THR A 96 -7.06 23.56 -19.76
N ARG A 97 -5.80 23.92 -19.63
CA ARG A 97 -5.31 24.75 -18.53
C ARG A 97 -4.80 26.06 -19.05
N GLU A 98 -5.25 27.16 -18.41
CA GLU A 98 -4.89 28.51 -18.76
C GLU A 98 -4.44 29.30 -17.53
N GLN A 99 -3.35 30.07 -17.68
CA GLN A 99 -2.87 31.00 -16.68
C GLN A 99 -2.69 32.38 -17.32
N LYS A 100 -3.34 33.39 -16.77
CA LYS A 100 -3.18 34.79 -17.18
C LYS A 100 -2.04 35.46 -16.42
N TYR A 101 -1.33 36.35 -17.12
CA TYR A 101 -0.28 37.18 -16.60
C TYR A 101 -0.56 38.64 -16.94
N THR A 102 -0.28 39.53 -16.00
CA THR A 102 -0.42 40.96 -16.16
C THR A 102 0.87 41.67 -15.73
N THR A 103 1.14 42.80 -16.28
CA THR A 103 2.21 43.68 -15.82
C THR A 103 1.63 44.85 -15.01
N ASP A 104 2.35 45.26 -13.98
CA ASP A 104 2.02 46.51 -13.28
C ASP A 104 2.44 47.75 -14.05
N SER A 105 2.20 48.93 -13.49
CA SER A 105 2.60 50.22 -14.12
C SER A 105 4.12 50.40 -14.30
N THR A 106 4.90 49.55 -13.60
CA THR A 106 6.38 49.56 -13.70
C THR A 106 6.90 48.46 -14.61
N GLY A 107 6.00 47.64 -15.21
CA GLY A 107 6.35 46.57 -16.12
C GLY A 107 6.70 45.24 -15.43
N ASN A 108 6.51 45.12 -14.11
CA ASN A 108 6.77 43.88 -13.41
C ASN A 108 5.66 42.83 -13.67
N LEU A 109 6.07 41.65 -14.09
CA LEU A 109 5.15 40.54 -14.40
C LEU A 109 4.53 39.94 -13.12
N LYS A 110 3.23 39.76 -13.11
CA LYS A 110 2.46 39.11 -12.04
C LYS A 110 1.48 38.14 -12.63
N ARG A 111 1.20 37.05 -11.91
CA ARG A 111 0.05 36.18 -12.22
C ARG A 111 -1.24 36.92 -11.91
N ALA A 112 -2.14 37.03 -12.89
CA ALA A 112 -3.36 37.81 -12.76
C ALA A 112 -4.43 37.15 -11.86
N ASN A 113 -4.56 35.82 -11.95
CA ASN A 113 -5.56 35.03 -11.22
C ASN A 113 -5.04 33.63 -10.96
N ASN A 114 -5.80 32.80 -10.25
CA ASN A 114 -5.57 31.38 -10.16
C ASN A 114 -5.64 30.73 -11.57
N THR A 115 -4.88 29.67 -11.76
CA THR A 115 -4.92 28.89 -12.98
C THR A 115 -6.31 28.32 -13.20
N VAL A 116 -6.86 28.47 -14.39
CA VAL A 116 -8.18 27.92 -14.77
C VAL A 116 -7.95 26.58 -15.44
N PHE A 117 -8.62 25.53 -14.97
CA PHE A 117 -8.59 24.21 -15.56
C PHE A 117 -9.99 23.79 -15.95
N LYS A 118 -10.18 23.31 -17.18
CA LYS A 118 -11.47 22.89 -17.74
C LYS A 118 -11.35 21.54 -18.39
N ILE A 119 -12.33 20.66 -18.14
CA ILE A 119 -12.47 19.37 -18.78
C ILE A 119 -13.76 19.40 -19.63
N GLN A 120 -13.61 19.19 -20.93
CA GLN A 120 -14.70 19.03 -21.89
C GLN A 120 -14.71 17.57 -22.35
N TYR A 121 -15.89 17.04 -22.62
CA TYR A 121 -16.03 15.70 -23.19
C TYR A 121 -17.20 15.67 -24.18
N LYS A 122 -17.21 14.65 -25.07
CA LYS A 122 -18.34 14.38 -25.92
C LYS A 122 -19.26 13.39 -25.22
N ASN A 123 -20.52 13.78 -24.99
CA ASN A 123 -21.53 12.89 -24.43
C ASN A 123 -21.95 11.83 -25.45
N THR A 124 -22.82 10.90 -25.04
CA THR A 124 -23.36 9.82 -25.88
C THR A 124 -24.10 10.32 -27.14
N ASP A 125 -24.59 11.55 -27.13
CA ASP A 125 -25.28 12.19 -28.23
C ASP A 125 -24.32 12.93 -29.19
N GLY A 126 -22.99 12.86 -28.91
CA GLY A 126 -21.95 13.53 -29.67
C GLY A 126 -21.83 15.03 -29.44
N GLN A 127 -22.59 15.59 -28.47
CA GLN A 127 -22.53 16.99 -28.08
C GLN A 127 -21.39 17.23 -27.09
N GLN A 128 -20.73 18.39 -27.17
CA GLN A 128 -19.74 18.82 -26.20
C GLN A 128 -20.41 19.20 -24.89
N ASP A 129 -19.91 18.64 -23.79
CA ASP A 129 -20.32 18.94 -22.43
C ASP A 129 -19.10 19.24 -21.55
N PHE A 130 -19.31 19.80 -20.36
CA PHE A 130 -18.27 20.21 -19.44
C PHE A 130 -18.42 19.50 -18.11
N VAL A 131 -17.30 19.10 -17.53
CA VAL A 131 -17.25 18.65 -16.14
C VAL A 131 -17.39 19.89 -15.24
N LYS A 132 -18.29 19.84 -14.25
CA LYS A 132 -18.48 20.93 -13.29
C LYS A 132 -17.22 21.12 -12.43
N ASP A 133 -16.91 22.34 -12.07
CA ASP A 133 -15.70 22.67 -11.29
C ASP A 133 -15.60 21.87 -9.98
N THR A 134 -16.73 21.54 -9.35
CA THR A 134 -16.80 20.73 -8.12
C THR A 134 -16.49 19.24 -8.34
N GLU A 135 -16.55 18.77 -9.58
CA GLU A 135 -16.37 17.35 -9.97
C GLU A 135 -15.04 17.12 -10.68
N VAL A 136 -14.29 18.20 -11.00
CA VAL A 136 -13.03 18.13 -11.77
C VAL A 136 -11.99 17.24 -11.08
N ASP A 137 -11.79 17.41 -9.78
CA ASP A 137 -10.79 16.63 -9.03
C ASP A 137 -11.18 15.14 -8.98
N LEU A 138 -12.47 14.85 -8.84
CA LEU A 138 -12.96 13.47 -8.87
C LEU A 138 -12.74 12.84 -10.25
N ARG A 139 -13.11 13.56 -11.31
CA ARG A 139 -12.92 13.09 -12.70
C ARG A 139 -11.46 12.90 -13.05
N MET A 140 -10.57 13.77 -12.56
CA MET A 140 -9.13 13.60 -12.77
C MET A 140 -8.58 12.36 -12.05
N LYS A 141 -9.07 12.04 -10.84
CA LYS A 141 -8.70 10.80 -10.15
C LYS A 141 -9.17 9.54 -10.89
N GLU A 142 -10.32 9.61 -11.55
CA GLU A 142 -10.83 8.51 -12.39
C GLU A 142 -10.01 8.33 -13.67
N ILE A 143 -9.64 9.44 -14.35
CA ILE A 143 -8.93 9.38 -15.63
C ILE A 143 -7.45 9.06 -15.42
N LEU A 144 -6.75 9.77 -14.55
CA LEU A 144 -5.34 9.54 -14.21
C LEU A 144 -5.03 10.14 -12.84
N PRO A 145 -4.93 9.32 -11.78
CA PRO A 145 -4.51 9.77 -10.46
C PRO A 145 -3.12 10.44 -10.51
N LYS A 146 -2.96 11.54 -9.76
CA LYS A 146 -1.71 12.31 -9.72
C LYS A 146 -0.52 11.46 -9.26
N GLU A 147 -0.75 10.54 -8.36
CA GLU A 147 0.23 9.60 -7.79
C GLU A 147 0.83 8.69 -8.86
N LEU A 148 0.05 8.38 -9.90
CA LEU A 148 0.47 7.55 -11.03
C LEU A 148 1.10 8.33 -12.17
N ALA A 149 0.78 9.61 -12.30
CA ALA A 149 1.23 10.44 -13.40
C ALA A 149 2.76 10.41 -13.58
N LYS A 150 3.51 10.42 -12.50
CA LYS A 150 4.98 10.37 -12.52
C LYS A 150 5.56 9.07 -13.11
N TYR A 151 4.77 8.01 -13.18
CA TYR A 151 5.18 6.72 -13.77
C TYR A 151 4.86 6.64 -15.26
N PHE A 152 3.87 7.41 -15.71
CA PHE A 152 3.47 7.49 -17.11
C PHE A 152 4.11 8.67 -17.84
N PHE A 153 4.38 9.77 -17.13
CA PHE A 153 5.08 10.96 -17.61
C PHE A 153 6.42 11.10 -16.88
N PHE A 154 7.38 10.27 -17.23
CA PHE A 154 8.62 10.21 -16.47
C PHE A 154 9.81 10.84 -17.18
N ASP A 155 10.70 11.40 -16.35
CA ASP A 155 11.95 12.02 -16.75
C ASP A 155 13.12 11.04 -16.49
N GLY A 156 13.83 10.69 -17.57
CA GLY A 156 14.96 9.75 -17.51
C GLY A 156 16.12 10.22 -16.63
N GLU A 157 16.30 11.53 -16.46
CA GLU A 157 17.33 12.08 -15.56
C GLU A 157 16.98 11.90 -14.07
N ARG A 158 15.67 11.80 -13.74
CA ARG A 158 15.17 11.62 -12.36
C ARG A 158 14.91 10.18 -11.97
N ILE A 159 15.01 9.24 -12.90
CA ILE A 159 14.79 7.81 -12.67
C ILE A 159 15.61 7.27 -11.49
N GLY A 160 16.84 7.74 -11.27
CA GLY A 160 17.66 7.33 -10.14
C GLY A 160 17.01 7.58 -8.77
N ASN A 161 16.22 8.64 -8.64
CA ASN A 161 15.45 8.93 -7.42
C ASN A 161 14.20 8.08 -7.33
N MET A 162 13.47 7.86 -8.43
CA MET A 162 12.31 6.96 -8.50
C MET A 162 12.69 5.54 -8.13
N SER A 163 13.86 5.04 -8.56
CA SER A 163 14.35 3.72 -8.17
C SER A 163 14.44 3.56 -6.65
N LYS A 164 14.94 4.58 -5.96
CA LYS A 164 15.02 4.57 -4.50
C LYS A 164 13.62 4.60 -3.87
N GLU A 165 12.68 5.29 -4.48
CA GLU A 165 11.29 5.35 -3.99
C GLU A 165 10.56 4.02 -4.13
N ILE A 166 10.65 3.35 -5.27
CA ILE A 166 10.00 2.06 -5.53
C ILE A 166 10.64 0.93 -4.70
N ARG A 167 11.96 0.99 -4.47
CA ARG A 167 12.68 -0.01 -3.68
C ARG A 167 12.51 0.13 -2.17
N LYS A 168 12.22 1.33 -1.68
CA LYS A 168 12.13 1.63 -0.24
C LYS A 168 10.72 1.68 0.33
N GLY A 169 9.73 1.43 -0.48
CA GLY A 169 8.37 1.28 -0.02
C GLY A 169 7.74 2.54 0.54
N LYS A 170 7.73 3.62 -0.22
CA LYS A 170 7.45 4.93 0.32
C LYS A 170 6.00 5.32 0.48
N SER A 171 5.01 4.71 -0.11
CA SER A 171 3.67 5.16 0.21
C SER A 171 2.60 4.11 0.00
N LYS A 172 1.70 4.06 0.96
CA LYS A 172 0.39 3.43 0.81
C LYS A 172 -0.29 3.92 -0.49
N GLU A 173 -0.13 5.19 -0.80
CA GLU A 173 -0.65 5.84 -2.02
C GLU A 173 -0.10 5.20 -3.30
N PHE A 174 1.16 4.79 -3.33
CA PHE A 174 1.72 4.07 -4.47
C PHE A 174 1.10 2.68 -4.64
N ALA A 175 1.02 1.91 -3.56
CA ALA A 175 0.40 0.59 -3.58
C ALA A 175 -1.08 0.67 -3.98
N ASP A 176 -1.82 1.64 -3.44
CA ASP A 176 -3.23 1.87 -3.76
C ASP A 176 -3.40 2.29 -5.23
N ALA A 177 -2.48 3.10 -5.75
CA ALA A 177 -2.46 3.51 -7.14
C ALA A 177 -2.18 2.34 -8.09
N VAL A 178 -1.21 1.48 -7.78
CA VAL A 178 -0.94 0.25 -8.57
C VAL A 178 -2.14 -0.69 -8.52
N LYS A 179 -2.75 -0.89 -7.36
CA LYS A 179 -3.97 -1.70 -7.19
C LYS A 179 -5.13 -1.16 -8.01
N SER A 180 -5.29 0.17 -8.07
CA SER A 180 -6.30 0.83 -8.89
C SER A 180 -6.07 0.57 -10.38
N LEU A 181 -4.83 0.70 -10.87
CA LEU A 181 -4.48 0.38 -12.25
C LEU A 181 -4.75 -1.08 -12.62
N LEU A 182 -4.54 -1.98 -11.68
CA LEU A 182 -4.76 -3.40 -11.86
C LEU A 182 -6.22 -3.82 -11.63
N GLY A 183 -7.14 -2.85 -11.47
CA GLY A 183 -8.58 -3.08 -11.40
C GLY A 183 -9.10 -3.49 -10.01
N LEU A 184 -8.28 -3.40 -8.96
CA LEU A 184 -8.68 -3.78 -7.60
C LEU A 184 -9.45 -2.68 -6.86
N SER A 185 -9.59 -1.47 -7.44
CA SER A 185 -10.26 -0.33 -6.80
C SER A 185 -11.72 -0.62 -6.43
N ALA A 186 -12.46 -1.33 -7.29
CA ALA A 186 -13.85 -1.69 -7.01
C ALA A 186 -14.01 -2.53 -5.74
N PHE A 187 -13.05 -3.43 -5.48
CA PHE A 187 -13.04 -4.22 -4.24
C PHE A 187 -12.74 -3.37 -3.02
N THR A 188 -11.76 -2.49 -3.10
CA THR A 188 -11.37 -1.62 -1.98
C THR A 188 -12.48 -0.62 -1.66
N GLU A 189 -13.10 -0.01 -2.66
CA GLU A 189 -14.24 0.92 -2.49
C GLU A 189 -15.47 0.20 -1.91
N ALA A 190 -15.78 -1.02 -2.39
CA ALA A 190 -16.88 -1.80 -1.85
C ALA A 190 -16.62 -2.22 -0.39
N LEU A 191 -15.39 -2.61 -0.03
CA LEU A 191 -15.00 -2.92 1.34
C LEU A 191 -15.08 -1.68 2.24
N ASP A 192 -14.62 -0.52 1.79
CA ASP A 192 -14.71 0.74 2.52
C ASP A 192 -16.16 1.18 2.73
N HIS A 193 -17.02 0.97 1.73
CA HIS A 193 -18.45 1.27 1.84
C HIS A 193 -19.17 0.32 2.81
N LEU A 194 -18.88 -0.98 2.76
CA LEU A 194 -19.52 -1.98 3.62
C LEU A 194 -19.08 -1.88 5.08
N GLY A 195 -17.78 -1.84 5.32
CA GLY A 195 -17.22 -2.05 6.65
C GLY A 195 -15.98 -1.25 6.99
N GLY A 196 -15.65 -0.23 6.20
CA GLY A 196 -14.53 0.68 6.48
C GLY A 196 -14.68 1.42 7.82
N ARG A 197 -13.64 2.11 8.22
CA ARG A 197 -13.58 2.83 9.51
C ARG A 197 -14.37 4.13 9.53
N SER A 198 -14.85 4.59 8.38
CA SER A 198 -15.71 5.76 8.27
C SER A 198 -16.98 5.60 9.07
N SER A 199 -17.51 6.69 9.63
CA SER A 199 -18.79 6.71 10.33
C SER A 199 -19.99 6.38 9.43
N ASN A 200 -19.80 6.41 8.11
CA ASN A 200 -20.87 6.28 7.11
C ASN A 200 -20.88 4.93 6.39
N THR A 201 -20.31 3.86 6.98
CA THR A 201 -20.35 2.54 6.38
C THR A 201 -21.69 1.84 6.63
N VAL A 202 -22.04 0.88 5.76
CA VAL A 202 -23.29 0.11 5.87
C VAL A 202 -23.38 -0.61 7.23
N ILE A 203 -22.29 -1.25 7.67
CA ILE A 203 -22.25 -1.96 8.96
C ILE A 203 -22.43 -0.98 10.10
N LYS A 204 -21.79 0.21 10.05
CA LYS A 204 -21.89 1.24 11.06
C LYS A 204 -23.28 1.91 11.09
N SER A 205 -23.93 2.04 9.93
CA SER A 205 -25.32 2.50 9.84
C SER A 205 -26.24 1.55 10.60
N TYR A 206 -26.11 0.23 10.39
CA TYR A 206 -26.90 -0.73 11.18
C TYR A 206 -26.57 -0.71 12.68
N GLU A 207 -25.32 -0.44 13.06
CA GLU A 207 -24.95 -0.23 14.47
C GLU A 207 -25.66 0.98 15.08
N ASN A 208 -25.83 2.05 14.31
CA ASN A 208 -26.50 3.26 14.76
C ASN A 208 -28.03 3.11 14.80
N ASP A 209 -28.61 2.21 13.98
CA ASP A 209 -30.04 1.94 13.90
C ASP A 209 -30.59 1.11 15.09
N TYR A 210 -29.72 0.59 15.94
CA TYR A 210 -30.19 -0.04 17.18
C TYR A 210 -30.88 0.98 18.07
N ASP A 211 -32.10 0.71 18.50
CA ASP A 211 -32.82 1.61 19.40
C ASP A 211 -32.14 1.69 20.78
N SER A 212 -31.41 2.80 20.99
CA SER A 212 -30.67 3.08 22.21
C SER A 212 -31.57 3.56 23.37
N LYS A 213 -32.84 3.85 23.10
CA LYS A 213 -33.75 4.40 24.11
C LYS A 213 -34.22 3.36 25.13
N SER A 214 -34.05 2.09 24.83
CA SER A 214 -34.51 1.00 25.71
C SER A 214 -33.53 0.59 26.81
N ASP A 215 -32.22 0.93 26.70
CA ASP A 215 -31.25 0.55 27.73
C ASP A 215 -30.06 1.54 27.81
N SER A 216 -29.95 2.22 28.97
CA SER A 216 -28.85 3.17 29.26
C SER A 216 -27.46 2.52 29.18
N LYS A 217 -27.36 1.21 29.37
CA LYS A 217 -26.13 0.43 29.30
C LYS A 217 -25.64 0.27 27.85
N THR A 218 -26.54 0.10 26.90
CA THR A 218 -26.21 0.04 25.47
C THR A 218 -25.69 1.39 24.97
N ALA A 219 -26.26 2.49 25.42
CA ALA A 219 -25.77 3.85 25.10
C ALA A 219 -24.35 4.08 25.64
N GLN A 220 -24.07 3.69 26.89
CA GLN A 220 -22.72 3.80 27.47
C GLN A 220 -21.67 2.99 26.72
N LEU A 221 -21.99 1.72 26.35
CA LEU A 221 -21.09 0.88 25.58
C LEU A 221 -20.79 1.43 24.17
N ARG A 222 -21.77 2.09 23.56
CA ARG A 222 -21.57 2.77 22.26
C ARG A 222 -20.63 3.98 22.38
N ASP A 223 -20.80 4.78 23.42
CA ASP A 223 -19.91 5.90 23.69
C ASP A 223 -18.46 5.41 23.92
N GLU A 224 -18.31 4.27 24.58
CA GLU A 224 -16.99 3.64 24.73
C GLU A 224 -16.42 3.18 23.39
N ILE A 225 -17.20 2.51 22.55
CA ILE A 225 -16.78 2.09 21.20
C ILE A 225 -16.37 3.30 20.38
N ALA A 226 -17.16 4.39 20.38
CA ALA A 226 -16.82 5.60 19.64
C ALA A 226 -15.49 6.23 20.09
N ARG A 227 -15.20 6.19 21.40
CA ARG A 227 -13.89 6.62 21.94
C ARG A 227 -12.77 5.71 21.47
N TYR A 228 -12.98 4.39 21.48
CA TYR A 228 -12.01 3.43 20.99
C TYR A 228 -11.74 3.59 19.49
N ASP A 229 -12.78 3.77 18.67
CA ASP A 229 -12.65 4.01 17.23
C ASP A 229 -11.85 5.28 16.95
N THR A 230 -12.16 6.40 17.63
CA THR A 230 -11.40 7.66 17.50
C THR A 230 -9.93 7.48 17.89
N ARG A 231 -9.67 6.71 18.97
CA ARG A 231 -8.30 6.46 19.39
C ARG A 231 -7.54 5.56 18.41
N LEU A 232 -8.21 4.56 17.84
CA LEU A 232 -7.63 3.69 16.81
C LEU A 232 -7.25 4.50 15.57
N GLU A 233 -8.09 5.43 15.13
CA GLU A 233 -7.81 6.32 14.01
C GLU A 233 -6.57 7.21 14.27
N GLN A 234 -6.47 7.78 15.46
CA GLN A 234 -5.29 8.55 15.87
C GLN A 234 -4.01 7.71 15.86
N ILE A 235 -4.08 6.48 16.40
CA ILE A 235 -2.93 5.57 16.42
C ILE A 235 -2.50 5.20 15.00
N GLU A 236 -3.42 4.97 14.11
CA GLU A 236 -3.10 4.60 12.72
C GLU A 236 -2.50 5.75 11.94
N THR A 237 -3.06 6.95 12.10
CA THR A 237 -2.47 8.15 11.52
C THR A 237 -1.02 8.31 12.00
N ARG A 238 -0.82 8.18 13.33
CA ARG A 238 0.53 8.31 13.91
C ARG A 238 1.48 7.19 13.47
N LEU A 239 1.01 5.96 13.33
CA LEU A 239 1.82 4.86 12.80
C LEU A 239 2.27 5.12 11.36
N SER A 240 1.39 5.66 10.53
CA SER A 240 1.74 6.04 9.15
C SER A 240 2.77 7.19 9.11
N GLU A 241 2.65 8.17 10.01
CA GLU A 241 3.66 9.24 10.15
C GLU A 241 5.01 8.68 10.61
N ILE A 242 5.01 7.79 11.61
CA ILE A 242 6.22 7.15 12.13
C ILE A 242 6.94 6.36 11.03
N ASP A 243 6.22 5.62 10.19
CA ASP A 243 6.84 4.88 9.10
C ASP A 243 7.58 5.84 8.14
N ASN A 244 6.97 6.98 7.79
CA ASN A 244 7.62 8.00 6.96
C ASN A 244 8.81 8.68 7.66
N GLU A 245 8.65 9.05 8.93
CA GLU A 245 9.70 9.70 9.72
C GLU A 245 10.90 8.76 9.94
N GLU A 246 10.64 7.46 10.19
CA GLU A 246 11.66 6.44 10.35
C GLU A 246 12.46 6.25 9.06
N ASP A 247 11.79 6.22 7.90
CA ASP A 247 12.44 6.10 6.61
C ASP A 247 13.36 7.30 6.33
N ILE A 248 12.88 8.52 6.57
CA ILE A 248 13.68 9.74 6.41
C ILE A 248 14.91 9.71 7.34
N ALA A 249 14.73 9.27 8.59
CA ALA A 249 15.82 9.19 9.54
C ALA A 249 16.86 8.14 9.13
N ASN A 250 16.42 6.97 8.66
CA ASN A 250 17.30 5.91 8.17
C ASN A 250 18.05 6.34 6.88
N GLU A 251 17.38 7.04 5.95
CA GLU A 251 18.04 7.57 4.74
C GLU A 251 19.13 8.56 5.06
N LYS A 252 18.83 9.52 5.93
CA LYS A 252 19.85 10.49 6.37
C LYS A 252 20.99 9.81 7.11
N ALA A 253 20.70 8.81 7.96
CA ALA A 253 21.75 8.03 8.59
C ALA A 253 22.64 7.32 7.55
N LYS A 254 22.04 6.67 6.54
CA LYS A 254 22.81 6.03 5.43
C LYS A 254 23.60 7.04 4.61
N GLU A 255 23.02 8.22 4.30
CA GLU A 255 23.71 9.28 3.58
C GLU A 255 24.96 9.76 4.33
N TYR A 256 24.83 10.02 5.64
CA TYR A 256 25.97 10.42 6.45
C TYR A 256 26.98 9.28 6.62
N GLU A 257 26.54 8.05 6.68
CA GLU A 257 27.39 6.86 6.70
C GLU A 257 28.24 6.75 5.42
N ALA A 258 27.61 6.93 4.25
CA ALA A 258 28.30 6.93 2.96
C ALA A 258 29.33 8.07 2.88
N LYS A 259 28.95 9.32 3.27
CA LYS A 259 29.85 10.46 3.32
C LYS A 259 31.03 10.27 4.28
N ILE A 260 30.82 9.57 5.39
CA ILE A 260 31.87 9.18 6.30
C ILE A 260 32.81 8.14 5.66
N ALA A 261 32.29 7.20 4.86
CA ALA A 261 33.07 6.21 4.15
C ALA A 261 33.91 6.81 3.01
N GLU A 262 33.31 7.71 2.20
CA GLU A 262 33.99 8.36 1.06
C GLU A 262 35.20 9.22 1.46
N ASN A 263 35.19 9.78 2.66
CA ASN A 263 36.25 10.69 3.12
C ASN A 263 37.41 9.97 3.83
N ARG A 264 37.66 8.67 3.55
CA ARG A 264 38.62 7.90 4.34
C ARG A 264 39.43 6.83 3.64
N ASP A 265 40.69 6.79 4.01
CA ASP A 265 41.64 5.70 3.78
C ASP A 265 41.44 4.47 4.71
N SER A 266 40.35 4.39 5.47
CA SER A 266 40.09 3.29 6.40
C SER A 266 38.83 2.50 6.05
N GLU A 267 38.81 1.97 4.85
CA GLU A 267 37.79 1.02 4.35
C GLU A 267 37.49 -0.14 5.35
N LYS A 268 38.53 -0.55 6.09
CA LYS A 268 38.44 -1.64 7.07
C LYS A 268 37.52 -1.33 8.26
N TYR A 269 37.56 -0.10 8.81
CA TYR A 269 36.68 0.28 9.92
C TYR A 269 35.23 0.55 9.48
N ALA A 270 35.06 1.06 8.28
CA ALA A 270 33.72 1.26 7.71
C ALA A 270 33.02 -0.09 7.46
N GLN A 271 33.74 -1.06 6.87
CA GLN A 271 33.21 -2.42 6.65
C GLN A 271 32.89 -3.13 7.98
N GLU A 272 33.75 -3.02 8.96
CA GLU A 272 33.50 -3.63 10.27
C GLU A 272 32.28 -3.03 10.98
N ARG A 273 32.08 -1.72 10.85
CA ARG A 273 30.89 -1.04 11.36
C ARG A 273 29.61 -1.48 10.67
N ILE A 274 29.62 -1.61 9.34
CA ILE A 274 28.49 -2.14 8.55
C ILE A 274 28.16 -3.56 9.01
N ARG A 275 29.17 -4.40 9.19
CA ARG A 275 29.00 -5.78 9.68
C ARG A 275 28.35 -5.84 11.06
N LEU A 276 28.79 -4.99 11.98
CA LEU A 276 28.22 -4.92 13.33
C LEU A 276 26.77 -4.41 13.31
N LYS A 277 26.47 -3.43 12.44
CA LYS A 277 25.11 -2.91 12.26
C LYS A 277 24.16 -3.97 11.72
N ASN A 278 24.59 -4.74 10.74
CA ASN A 278 23.79 -5.85 10.21
C ASN A 278 23.51 -6.91 11.28
N LYS A 279 24.49 -7.19 12.16
CA LYS A 279 24.27 -8.07 13.31
C LYS A 279 23.23 -7.51 14.28
N ILE A 280 23.27 -6.20 14.59
CA ILE A 280 22.28 -5.55 15.45
C ILE A 280 20.88 -5.68 14.84
N ASN A 281 20.71 -5.39 13.55
CA ASN A 281 19.43 -5.50 12.88
C ASN A 281 18.85 -6.93 12.95
N ALA A 282 19.70 -7.94 12.72
CA ALA A 282 19.30 -9.34 12.83
C ALA A 282 18.89 -9.71 14.28
N LEU A 283 19.63 -9.20 15.27
CA LEU A 283 19.34 -9.38 16.68
C LEU A 283 18.00 -8.76 17.08
N GLU A 284 17.72 -7.54 16.60
CA GLU A 284 16.43 -6.85 16.83
C GLU A 284 15.26 -7.64 16.26
N GLN A 285 15.37 -8.17 15.04
CA GLN A 285 14.34 -9.03 14.45
C GLN A 285 14.12 -10.32 15.26
N SER A 286 15.20 -10.95 15.69
CA SER A 286 15.14 -12.16 16.52
C SER A 286 14.51 -11.88 17.87
N LYS A 287 14.81 -10.72 18.49
CA LYS A 287 14.19 -10.28 19.73
C LYS A 287 12.68 -10.10 19.61
N VAL A 288 12.24 -9.43 18.54
CA VAL A 288 10.79 -9.23 18.26
C VAL A 288 10.08 -10.58 18.15
N SER A 289 10.64 -11.53 17.38
CA SER A 289 10.09 -12.87 17.24
C SER A 289 10.02 -13.61 18.57
N SER A 290 11.11 -13.57 19.36
CA SER A 290 11.19 -14.23 20.66
C SER A 290 10.23 -13.60 21.69
N THR A 291 10.10 -12.28 21.69
CA THR A 291 9.15 -11.54 22.54
C THR A 291 7.71 -11.92 22.21
N SER A 292 7.38 -11.99 20.92
CA SER A 292 6.07 -12.49 20.48
C SER A 292 5.81 -13.91 21.01
N GLY A 293 6.81 -14.78 20.96
CA GLY A 293 6.71 -16.13 21.52
C GLY A 293 6.48 -16.19 23.02
N VAL A 294 7.03 -15.24 23.81
CA VAL A 294 6.75 -15.08 25.24
C VAL A 294 5.30 -14.67 25.44
N ILE A 295 4.86 -13.64 24.74
CA ILE A 295 3.49 -13.09 24.84
C ILE A 295 2.46 -14.15 24.46
N ASP A 296 2.68 -14.88 23.36
CA ASP A 296 1.78 -15.96 22.93
C ASP A 296 1.67 -17.07 23.97
N THR A 297 2.79 -17.43 24.59
CA THR A 297 2.79 -18.45 25.66
C THR A 297 2.06 -17.92 26.90
N PHE A 298 2.30 -16.68 27.29
CA PHE A 298 1.61 -16.04 28.40
C PHE A 298 0.10 -15.92 28.15
N ASN A 299 -0.31 -15.48 26.97
CA ASN A 299 -1.71 -15.38 26.61
C ASN A 299 -2.43 -16.75 26.62
N ARG A 300 -1.74 -17.79 26.18
CA ARG A 300 -2.28 -19.14 26.12
C ARG A 300 -2.35 -19.81 27.48
N LYS A 301 -1.32 -19.70 28.29
CA LYS A 301 -1.17 -20.46 29.55
C LYS A 301 -1.31 -19.60 30.82
N GLY A 302 -1.04 -18.29 30.74
CA GLY A 302 -0.89 -17.41 31.89
C GLY A 302 -2.13 -17.33 32.77
N ALA A 303 -3.31 -17.20 32.17
CA ALA A 303 -4.57 -17.14 32.92
C ALA A 303 -4.81 -18.44 33.72
N SER A 304 -4.55 -19.61 33.10
CA SER A 304 -4.69 -20.89 33.78
C SER A 304 -3.64 -21.09 34.87
N TRP A 305 -2.42 -20.62 34.64
CA TRP A 305 -1.36 -20.66 35.63
C TRP A 305 -1.67 -19.77 36.84
N MET A 306 -2.11 -18.53 36.64
CA MET A 306 -2.51 -17.61 37.71
C MET A 306 -3.70 -18.14 38.50
N ALA A 307 -4.61 -18.84 37.84
CA ALA A 307 -5.77 -19.46 38.46
C ALA A 307 -5.47 -20.82 39.14
N THR A 308 -4.22 -21.33 39.05
CA THR A 308 -3.90 -22.70 39.51
C THR A 308 -4.31 -22.93 40.98
N LYS A 309 -4.07 -21.97 41.86
CA LYS A 309 -4.48 -22.09 43.27
C LYS A 309 -6.00 -22.12 43.40
N MET A 310 -6.71 -21.23 42.72
CA MET A 310 -8.20 -21.22 42.74
C MET A 310 -8.78 -22.51 42.15
N ILE A 311 -8.18 -23.02 41.08
CA ILE A 311 -8.59 -24.30 40.46
C ILE A 311 -8.37 -25.45 41.44
N HIS A 312 -7.20 -25.49 42.11
CA HIS A 312 -6.87 -26.51 43.08
C HIS A 312 -7.81 -26.46 44.30
N ASP A 313 -8.08 -25.26 44.83
CA ASP A 313 -8.98 -25.07 45.95
C ASP A 313 -10.42 -25.47 45.54
N ALA A 314 -10.89 -25.07 44.36
CA ALA A 314 -12.18 -25.47 43.83
C ALA A 314 -12.28 -26.98 43.62
N LEU A 315 -11.25 -27.63 43.11
CA LEU A 315 -11.23 -29.09 42.94
C LEU A 315 -11.28 -29.83 44.30
N LYS A 316 -10.62 -29.30 45.35
CA LYS A 316 -10.70 -29.86 46.70
C LYS A 316 -12.09 -29.80 47.28
N GLU A 317 -12.79 -28.68 47.13
CA GLU A 317 -14.17 -28.52 47.59
C GLU A 317 -15.13 -29.45 46.82
N LEU A 318 -14.76 -29.84 45.60
CA LEU A 318 -15.58 -30.70 44.75
C LEU A 318 -15.20 -32.18 44.79
N VAL A 319 -14.32 -32.61 45.68
CA VAL A 319 -13.91 -34.04 45.85
C VAL A 319 -15.10 -34.96 46.05
N ASP A 320 -16.15 -34.48 46.70
CA ASP A 320 -17.39 -35.26 46.92
C ASP A 320 -18.39 -35.14 45.75
N ALA A 321 -18.06 -34.43 44.70
CA ALA A 321 -18.95 -34.28 43.53
C ALA A 321 -19.16 -35.59 42.75
N ASP A 322 -18.22 -36.53 42.85
CA ASP A 322 -18.38 -37.87 42.28
C ASP A 322 -19.54 -38.65 42.92
N LYS A 323 -20.06 -38.22 44.05
CA LYS A 323 -21.26 -38.79 44.71
C LYS A 323 -22.55 -38.24 44.12
N LEU A 324 -22.47 -37.18 43.31
CA LEU A 324 -23.63 -36.66 42.62
C LEU A 324 -23.93 -37.49 41.37
N ASP A 325 -25.21 -37.71 41.11
CA ASP A 325 -25.61 -38.40 39.90
C ASP A 325 -25.28 -37.57 38.66
N THR A 326 -24.34 -38.06 37.88
CA THR A 326 -23.79 -37.36 36.73
C THR A 326 -24.46 -37.72 35.40
N GLY A 327 -25.41 -38.66 35.44
CA GLY A 327 -26.04 -39.16 34.23
C GLY A 327 -25.07 -39.92 33.30
N ILE A 328 -25.44 -40.09 32.07
CA ILE A 328 -24.60 -40.78 31.06
C ILE A 328 -23.67 -39.76 30.41
N PRO A 329 -22.32 -39.96 30.47
CA PRO A 329 -21.35 -39.03 29.86
C PRO A 329 -21.61 -38.84 28.37
N ASP A 330 -21.39 -37.60 27.90
CA ASP A 330 -21.44 -37.18 26.49
C ASP A 330 -22.78 -37.33 25.76
N ILE A 331 -23.87 -37.64 26.50
CA ILE A 331 -25.22 -37.60 25.95
C ILE A 331 -25.81 -36.19 26.04
N HIS A 332 -26.31 -35.71 24.94
CA HIS A 332 -26.99 -34.41 24.83
C HIS A 332 -28.52 -34.58 24.84
N ALA A 333 -29.25 -33.60 25.38
CA ALA A 333 -30.69 -33.58 25.38
C ALA A 333 -31.30 -33.81 23.97
N ARG A 334 -30.65 -33.29 22.93
CA ARG A 334 -31.05 -33.51 21.52
C ARG A 334 -30.96 -34.99 21.11
N THR A 335 -29.98 -35.71 21.61
CA THR A 335 -29.83 -37.15 21.33
C THR A 335 -31.00 -37.96 21.93
N ILE A 336 -31.33 -37.66 23.20
CA ILE A 336 -32.48 -38.31 23.87
C ILE A 336 -33.78 -37.96 23.14
N GLN A 337 -33.99 -36.69 22.81
CA GLN A 337 -35.19 -36.25 22.09
C GLN A 337 -35.30 -36.91 20.70
N PHE A 338 -34.16 -37.08 20.01
CA PHE A 338 -34.11 -37.80 18.73
C PHE A 338 -34.51 -39.26 18.88
N LEU A 339 -34.00 -39.95 19.91
CA LEU A 339 -34.37 -41.37 20.17
C LEU A 339 -35.84 -41.53 20.49
N ILE A 340 -36.39 -40.64 21.31
CA ILE A 340 -37.81 -40.61 21.65
C ILE A 340 -38.66 -40.36 20.38
N ASN A 341 -38.31 -39.40 19.58
CA ASN A 341 -39.03 -39.06 18.35
C ASN A 341 -38.94 -40.17 17.29
N ARG A 342 -37.79 -40.86 17.22
CA ARG A 342 -37.58 -42.01 16.33
C ARG A 342 -38.33 -43.26 16.80
N LYS A 343 -38.82 -43.27 18.04
CA LYS A 343 -39.50 -44.41 18.67
C LYS A 343 -38.67 -45.71 18.70
N LYS A 344 -37.35 -45.59 18.57
CA LYS A 344 -36.43 -46.73 18.54
C LYS A 344 -35.11 -46.38 19.16
N CYS A 345 -34.66 -47.17 20.11
CA CYS A 345 -33.38 -47.03 20.79
C CYS A 345 -32.20 -47.37 19.84
N ILE A 346 -30.99 -46.96 20.17
CA ILE A 346 -29.76 -47.34 19.46
C ILE A 346 -29.55 -48.84 19.44
N CYS A 347 -29.90 -49.56 20.55
CA CYS A 347 -29.85 -51.00 20.63
C CYS A 347 -30.97 -51.73 19.84
N GLY A 348 -31.84 -50.96 19.17
CA GLY A 348 -32.93 -51.51 18.37
C GLY A 348 -34.25 -51.74 19.12
N ALA A 349 -34.30 -51.57 20.44
CA ALA A 349 -35.53 -51.73 21.25
C ALA A 349 -36.55 -50.63 20.91
N PRO A 350 -37.88 -50.94 20.85
CA PRO A 350 -38.93 -49.96 20.63
C PRO A 350 -39.10 -49.06 21.86
N ILE A 351 -39.33 -47.74 21.59
CA ILE A 351 -39.63 -46.74 22.63
C ILE A 351 -41.07 -46.30 22.43
N GLU A 352 -41.96 -46.90 23.21
CA GLU A 352 -43.41 -46.60 23.23
C GLU A 352 -43.68 -45.52 24.28
N PHE A 353 -44.62 -44.60 23.96
CA PHE A 353 -45.03 -43.56 24.89
C PHE A 353 -45.60 -44.15 26.18
N GLY A 354 -45.05 -43.76 27.32
CA GLY A 354 -45.43 -44.32 28.64
C GLY A 354 -44.81 -45.67 28.98
N GLY A 355 -44.06 -46.29 28.07
CA GLY A 355 -43.31 -47.53 28.33
C GLY A 355 -42.08 -47.32 29.21
N SER A 356 -41.48 -48.40 29.70
CA SER A 356 -40.30 -48.33 30.59
C SER A 356 -39.14 -47.63 29.94
N ALA A 357 -38.81 -47.90 28.65
CA ALA A 357 -37.74 -47.25 27.93
C ALA A 357 -37.99 -45.75 27.73
N TYR A 358 -39.24 -45.37 27.46
CA TYR A 358 -39.61 -43.95 27.34
C TYR A 358 -39.43 -43.20 28.67
N THR A 359 -39.89 -43.83 29.76
CA THR A 359 -39.84 -43.32 31.13
C THR A 359 -38.35 -43.11 31.54
N GLU A 360 -37.50 -44.11 31.30
CA GLU A 360 -36.09 -44.05 31.64
C GLU A 360 -35.34 -42.97 30.79
N LEU A 361 -35.63 -42.88 29.50
CA LEU A 361 -35.04 -41.83 28.66
C LEU A 361 -35.47 -40.41 29.10
N ASN A 362 -36.72 -40.24 29.54
CA ASN A 362 -37.14 -38.94 30.09
C ASN A 362 -36.47 -38.63 31.43
N LYS A 363 -36.27 -39.64 32.29
CA LYS A 363 -35.48 -39.45 33.53
C LYS A 363 -34.06 -38.97 33.21
N VAL A 364 -33.42 -39.53 32.17
CA VAL A 364 -32.06 -39.10 31.75
C VAL A 364 -32.02 -37.61 31.41
N LEU A 365 -33.10 -37.02 30.91
CA LEU A 365 -33.16 -35.58 30.65
C LEU A 365 -33.00 -34.73 31.91
N ASP A 366 -33.32 -35.25 33.09
CA ASP A 366 -33.17 -34.56 34.38
C ASP A 366 -31.71 -34.52 34.84
N TYR A 367 -30.84 -35.40 34.27
CA TYR A 367 -29.41 -35.49 34.53
C TYR A 367 -28.57 -34.85 33.43
N ILE A 368 -29.20 -34.18 32.47
CA ILE A 368 -28.51 -33.48 31.40
C ILE A 368 -28.56 -31.96 31.64
N PRO A 369 -27.46 -31.21 31.40
CA PRO A 369 -27.48 -29.77 31.53
C PRO A 369 -28.60 -29.11 30.70
N PRO A 370 -29.27 -28.08 31.18
CA PRO A 370 -29.02 -27.35 32.44
C PRO A 370 -29.72 -27.91 33.69
N LYS A 371 -30.39 -29.05 33.61
CA LYS A 371 -31.17 -29.61 34.74
C LYS A 371 -30.33 -30.38 35.77
N SER A 372 -29.25 -31.02 35.34
CA SER A 372 -28.36 -31.76 36.24
C SER A 372 -27.19 -30.96 36.73
N ILE A 373 -27.16 -30.66 38.02
CA ILE A 373 -26.02 -29.99 38.69
C ILE A 373 -24.78 -30.90 38.67
N GLY A 374 -24.95 -32.21 38.90
CA GLY A 374 -23.85 -33.19 38.88
C GLY A 374 -23.12 -33.25 37.54
N THR A 375 -23.86 -33.23 36.44
CA THR A 375 -23.26 -33.20 35.09
C THR A 375 -22.48 -31.90 34.84
N LEU A 376 -23.02 -30.75 35.28
CA LEU A 376 -22.31 -29.45 35.17
C LEU A 376 -21.05 -29.43 36.00
N ILE A 377 -21.10 -29.94 37.24
CA ILE A 377 -19.92 -30.06 38.11
C ILE A 377 -18.87 -30.97 37.45
N GLY A 378 -19.27 -32.12 36.93
CA GLY A 378 -18.37 -33.05 36.26
C GLY A 378 -17.71 -32.44 34.98
N GLN A 379 -18.43 -31.60 34.25
CA GLN A 379 -17.85 -30.83 33.14
C GLN A 379 -16.85 -29.77 33.64
N PHE A 380 -17.21 -29.03 34.69
CA PHE A 380 -16.36 -28.06 35.32
C PHE A 380 -15.05 -28.68 35.86
N VAL A 381 -15.15 -29.80 36.56
CA VAL A 381 -13.98 -30.54 37.08
C VAL A 381 -13.02 -30.92 35.93
N ARG A 382 -13.57 -31.52 34.85
CA ARG A 382 -12.73 -31.89 33.68
C ARG A 382 -12.07 -30.71 33.04
N GLU A 383 -12.78 -29.59 32.89
CA GLU A 383 -12.16 -28.37 32.32
C GLU A 383 -11.08 -27.80 33.25
N CYS A 384 -11.32 -27.81 34.57
CA CYS A 384 -10.34 -27.39 35.55
C CYS A 384 -9.07 -28.24 35.53
N GLU A 385 -9.23 -29.59 35.44
CA GLU A 385 -8.07 -30.48 35.32
C GLU A 385 -7.28 -30.27 34.03
N LEU A 386 -7.96 -30.10 32.88
CA LEU A 386 -7.31 -29.83 31.62
C LEU A 386 -6.53 -28.52 31.68
N LYS A 387 -7.12 -27.47 32.22
CA LYS A 387 -6.46 -26.16 32.40
C LYS A 387 -5.28 -26.24 33.36
N SER A 388 -5.42 -26.96 34.47
CA SER A 388 -4.34 -27.15 35.44
C SER A 388 -3.17 -27.91 34.84
N ARG A 389 -3.41 -29.01 34.09
CA ARG A 389 -2.36 -29.77 33.40
C ARG A 389 -1.66 -28.89 32.34
N GLY A 390 -2.44 -28.12 31.55
CA GLY A 390 -1.88 -27.22 30.53
C GLY A 390 -1.08 -26.03 31.08
N ALA A 391 -1.22 -25.75 32.38
CA ALA A 391 -0.54 -24.64 33.05
C ALA A 391 0.66 -25.07 33.91
N ALA A 392 0.86 -26.37 34.13
CA ALA A 392 1.84 -26.90 35.10
C ALA A 392 3.27 -26.41 34.80
N ASP A 393 3.64 -26.31 33.53
CA ASP A 393 4.97 -25.88 33.06
C ASP A 393 4.99 -24.41 32.57
N ALA A 394 3.89 -23.68 32.74
CA ALA A 394 3.75 -22.34 32.17
C ALA A 394 4.83 -21.35 32.65
N PHE A 395 5.11 -21.35 33.93
CA PHE A 395 6.13 -20.45 34.51
C PHE A 395 7.52 -20.78 33.96
N GLU A 396 7.87 -22.05 33.93
CA GLU A 396 9.16 -22.51 33.44
C GLU A 396 9.32 -22.22 31.95
N GLU A 397 8.30 -22.50 31.14
CA GLU A 397 8.31 -22.20 29.71
C GLU A 397 8.46 -20.70 29.43
N ILE A 398 7.69 -19.87 30.16
CA ILE A 398 7.77 -18.40 30.05
C ILE A 398 9.14 -17.90 30.50
N SER A 399 9.63 -18.39 31.64
CA SER A 399 10.94 -18.01 32.19
C SER A 399 12.07 -18.36 31.22
N ASN A 400 12.06 -19.56 30.65
CA ASN A 400 13.06 -19.99 29.68
C ASN A 400 13.00 -19.16 28.38
N LYS A 401 11.82 -18.84 27.89
CA LYS A 401 11.68 -17.96 26.73
C LYS A 401 12.08 -16.52 27.05
N PHE A 402 11.80 -16.04 28.25
CA PHE A 402 12.18 -14.69 28.69
C PHE A 402 13.69 -14.57 28.88
N SER A 403 14.37 -15.61 29.37
CA SER A 403 15.84 -15.59 29.46
C SER A 403 16.51 -15.39 28.11
N VAL A 404 15.97 -16.03 27.05
CA VAL A 404 16.43 -15.82 25.68
C VAL A 404 16.26 -14.37 25.23
N VAL A 405 15.12 -13.74 25.57
CA VAL A 405 14.89 -12.32 25.26
C VAL A 405 15.89 -11.43 26.00
N SER A 406 16.22 -11.79 27.26
CA SER A 406 17.20 -11.04 28.08
C SER A 406 18.64 -11.16 27.53
N GLU A 407 19.00 -12.30 26.93
CA GLU A 407 20.30 -12.48 26.28
C GLU A 407 20.46 -11.53 25.09
N PHE A 408 19.39 -11.31 24.30
CA PHE A 408 19.44 -10.35 23.20
C PHE A 408 19.77 -8.92 23.65
N ASP A 409 19.35 -8.50 24.85
CA ASP A 409 19.68 -7.18 25.38
C ASP A 409 21.16 -7.05 25.77
N ALA A 410 21.75 -8.12 26.29
CA ALA A 410 23.17 -8.15 26.61
C ALA A 410 24.02 -8.09 25.33
N ASP A 411 23.69 -8.93 24.33
CA ASP A 411 24.38 -8.95 23.05
C ASP A 411 24.26 -7.61 22.29
N TYR A 412 23.08 -6.99 22.37
CA TYR A 412 22.85 -5.66 21.81
C TYR A 412 23.75 -4.60 22.45
N ALA A 413 23.84 -4.61 23.78
CA ALA A 413 24.67 -3.65 24.52
C ALA A 413 26.17 -3.84 24.15
N GLU A 414 26.63 -5.08 24.02
CA GLU A 414 28.00 -5.38 23.61
C GLU A 414 28.31 -4.89 22.21
N LEU A 415 27.45 -5.21 21.21
CA LEU A 415 27.63 -4.76 19.83
C LEU A 415 27.55 -3.23 19.72
N SER A 416 26.68 -2.59 20.49
CA SER A 416 26.58 -1.13 20.52
C SER A 416 27.86 -0.50 21.07
N ASN A 417 28.45 -1.07 22.12
CA ASN A 417 29.75 -0.63 22.66
C ASN A 417 30.89 -0.80 21.63
N GLN A 418 30.90 -1.91 20.89
CA GLN A 418 31.88 -2.13 19.83
C GLN A 418 31.76 -1.08 18.73
N ILE A 419 30.54 -0.71 18.32
CA ILE A 419 30.30 0.38 17.38
C ILE A 419 30.78 1.72 17.95
N GLU A 420 30.55 2.00 19.23
CA GLU A 420 31.00 3.23 19.88
C GLU A 420 32.54 3.33 19.91
N VAL A 421 33.24 2.24 20.18
CA VAL A 421 34.70 2.17 20.12
C VAL A 421 35.21 2.47 18.70
N ILE A 422 34.56 1.89 17.68
CA ILE A 422 34.89 2.13 16.27
C ILE A 422 34.63 3.61 15.95
N ASN A 423 33.52 4.16 16.41
CA ASN A 423 33.18 5.57 16.22
C ASN A 423 34.20 6.52 16.86
N LYS A 424 34.66 6.23 18.08
CA LYS A 424 35.74 7.01 18.73
C LYS A 424 37.07 6.95 17.98
N LYS A 425 37.42 5.82 17.40
CA LYS A 425 38.59 5.70 16.51
C LYS A 425 38.41 6.52 15.23
N LEU A 426 37.16 6.74 14.83
CA LEU A 426 36.77 7.54 13.68
C LEU A 426 36.74 9.06 13.97
N GLU A 427 36.59 9.51 15.20
CA GLU A 427 36.58 10.92 15.63
C GLU A 427 37.92 11.69 15.43
N GLY A 428 39.03 11.00 15.23
CA GLY A 428 40.36 11.59 15.14
C GLY A 428 40.76 12.18 13.78
N MET A 429 39.87 12.25 12.76
CA MET A 429 40.22 12.73 11.41
C MET A 429 39.23 13.80 10.91
N LEU A 430 39.77 14.84 10.32
CA LEU A 430 39.12 16.09 9.84
C LEU A 430 37.71 15.95 9.27
N ASN A 431 36.78 16.78 9.70
CA ASN A 431 35.36 16.90 9.29
C ASN A 431 34.43 15.68 9.53
N VAL A 432 34.94 14.56 9.95
CA VAL A 432 34.12 13.36 10.24
C VAL A 432 33.36 13.51 11.56
N GLY A 433 33.83 14.30 12.50
CA GLY A 433 33.16 14.51 13.78
C GLY A 433 31.74 15.11 13.68
N GLU A 434 31.54 16.05 12.75
CA GLU A 434 30.20 16.60 12.51
C GLU A 434 29.28 15.62 11.77
N LEU A 435 29.81 14.90 10.80
CA LEU A 435 29.07 13.85 10.09
C LEU A 435 28.68 12.72 11.04
N GLN A 436 29.58 12.36 11.95
CA GLN A 436 29.33 11.34 12.97
C GLN A 436 28.25 11.76 13.97
N LYS A 437 28.24 13.03 14.39
CA LYS A 437 27.16 13.58 15.24
C LYS A 437 25.80 13.50 14.54
N LYS A 438 25.76 13.88 13.26
CA LYS A 438 24.53 13.80 12.46
C LYS A 438 24.07 12.35 12.26
N TYR A 439 24.98 11.43 11.96
CA TYR A 439 24.69 10.00 11.88
C TYR A 439 24.10 9.48 13.20
N THR A 440 24.74 9.77 14.32
CA THR A 440 24.28 9.32 15.64
C THR A 440 22.91 9.92 15.98
N PHE A 441 22.66 11.17 15.62
CA PHE A 441 21.36 11.82 15.80
C PHE A 441 20.26 11.10 15.04
N TYR A 442 20.43 10.90 13.71
CA TYR A 442 19.39 10.27 12.91
C TYR A 442 19.17 8.79 13.26
N ASN A 443 20.23 8.07 13.59
CA ASN A 443 20.11 6.69 14.07
C ASN A 443 19.39 6.61 15.44
N GLY A 444 19.61 7.60 16.31
CA GLY A 444 18.89 7.75 17.58
C GLY A 444 17.40 8.05 17.37
N GLU A 445 17.07 8.93 16.43
CA GLU A 445 15.67 9.24 16.08
C GLU A 445 14.95 8.02 15.49
N ALA A 446 15.57 7.27 14.56
CA ALA A 446 14.99 6.05 14.02
C ALA A 446 14.69 5.02 15.12
N ARG A 447 15.56 4.86 16.13
CA ARG A 447 15.31 3.98 17.28
C ARG A 447 14.14 4.42 18.14
N LYS A 448 14.00 5.72 18.40
CA LYS A 448 12.87 6.28 19.16
C LYS A 448 11.56 6.01 18.44
N LEU A 449 11.52 6.24 17.13
CA LEU A 449 10.36 6.01 16.28
C LEU A 449 9.95 4.52 16.28
N ARG A 450 10.91 3.60 16.20
CA ARG A 450 10.64 2.15 16.35
C ARG A 450 10.03 1.81 17.69
N SER A 451 10.56 2.37 18.77
CA SER A 451 10.02 2.12 20.11
C SER A 451 8.60 2.67 20.24
N GLU A 452 8.33 3.85 19.67
CA GLU A 452 7.00 4.44 19.63
C GLU A 452 6.03 3.57 18.82
N ARG A 453 6.47 3.06 17.65
CA ARG A 453 5.68 2.15 16.81
C ARG A 453 5.27 0.88 17.56
N VAL A 454 6.20 0.24 18.26
CA VAL A 454 5.90 -0.95 19.06
C VAL A 454 4.85 -0.64 20.11
N ARG A 455 5.05 0.42 20.89
CA ARG A 455 4.10 0.83 21.93
C ARG A 455 2.71 1.11 21.38
N LEU A 456 2.62 1.84 20.27
CA LEU A 456 1.33 2.16 19.63
C LEU A 456 0.67 0.91 19.05
N SER A 457 1.44 -0.04 18.53
CA SER A 457 0.92 -1.32 18.04
C SER A 457 0.36 -2.18 19.17
N GLU A 458 1.00 -2.20 20.33
CA GLU A 458 0.49 -2.88 21.53
C GLU A 458 -0.78 -2.21 22.05
N GLU A 459 -0.80 -0.86 22.12
CA GLU A 459 -1.97 -0.09 22.52
C GLU A 459 -3.16 -0.38 21.59
N LYS A 460 -2.91 -0.40 20.26
CA LYS A 460 -3.88 -0.75 19.24
C LYS A 460 -4.50 -2.12 19.50
N GLY A 461 -3.70 -3.14 19.73
CA GLY A 461 -4.18 -4.50 20.05
C GLY A 461 -5.04 -4.54 21.31
N GLY A 462 -4.63 -3.83 22.36
CA GLY A 462 -5.39 -3.71 23.60
C GLY A 462 -6.74 -3.01 23.42
N ILE A 463 -6.80 -1.96 22.61
CA ILE A 463 -8.03 -1.21 22.33
C ILE A 463 -9.00 -2.07 21.48
N ILE A 464 -8.50 -2.77 20.45
CA ILE A 464 -9.31 -3.68 19.64
C ILE A 464 -9.99 -4.73 20.53
N THR A 465 -9.25 -5.35 21.44
CA THR A 465 -9.82 -6.35 22.37
C THR A 465 -10.92 -5.76 23.27
N LYS A 466 -10.75 -4.53 23.76
CA LYS A 466 -11.76 -3.85 24.58
C LYS A 466 -13.00 -3.52 23.75
N ARG A 467 -12.80 -2.99 22.54
CA ARG A 467 -13.86 -2.69 21.59
C ARG A 467 -14.71 -3.93 21.28
N ASP A 468 -14.06 -5.05 20.96
CA ASP A 468 -14.73 -6.31 20.65
C ASP A 468 -15.56 -6.85 21.84
N ARG A 469 -15.07 -6.66 23.07
CA ARG A 469 -15.85 -7.00 24.29
C ARG A 469 -17.09 -6.11 24.43
N CYS A 470 -16.96 -4.81 24.16
CA CYS A 470 -18.13 -3.92 24.18
C CYS A 470 -19.14 -4.30 23.10
N GLU A 471 -18.69 -4.63 21.89
CA GLU A 471 -19.55 -5.13 20.80
C GLU A 471 -20.28 -6.42 21.17
N THR A 472 -19.55 -7.38 21.76
CA THR A 472 -20.17 -8.65 22.23
C THR A 472 -21.24 -8.38 23.27
N SER A 473 -20.96 -7.48 24.23
CA SER A 473 -21.94 -7.10 25.26
C SER A 473 -23.17 -6.40 24.69
N ILE A 474 -22.99 -5.53 23.70
CA ILE A 474 -24.11 -4.89 22.98
C ILE A 474 -24.95 -5.95 22.26
N ASN A 475 -24.32 -6.87 21.55
CA ASN A 475 -25.02 -7.93 20.82
C ASN A 475 -25.87 -8.80 21.75
N GLU A 476 -25.39 -9.13 22.94
CA GLU A 476 -26.15 -9.87 23.96
C GLU A 476 -27.37 -9.09 24.49
N LEU A 477 -27.23 -7.77 24.65
CA LEU A 477 -28.30 -6.91 25.13
C LEU A 477 -29.38 -6.66 24.06
N VAL A 478 -28.94 -6.48 22.81
CA VAL A 478 -29.77 -6.18 21.64
C VAL A 478 -30.68 -7.35 21.27
N LEU A 479 -30.27 -8.59 21.50
CA LEU A 479 -31.08 -9.78 21.19
C LEU A 479 -32.37 -9.91 22.00
N LYS A 480 -32.65 -9.02 22.95
CA LYS A 480 -33.85 -9.00 23.77
C LYS A 480 -35.05 -8.29 23.13
N ASP A 481 -34.82 -7.48 22.11
CA ASP A 481 -35.86 -6.72 21.39
C ASP A 481 -36.03 -7.25 19.96
N ASP A 482 -37.28 -7.40 19.48
CA ASP A 482 -37.60 -7.92 18.16
C ASP A 482 -37.15 -7.01 17.01
N ASN A 483 -37.23 -5.72 17.19
CA ASN A 483 -36.74 -4.74 16.22
C ASN A 483 -35.21 -4.79 16.11
N ASN A 484 -34.55 -4.84 17.23
CA ASN A 484 -33.11 -4.94 17.31
C ASN A 484 -32.61 -6.29 16.75
N ARG A 485 -33.36 -7.38 16.91
CA ARG A 485 -33.05 -8.68 16.26
C ARG A 485 -33.09 -8.59 14.74
N ARG A 486 -33.98 -7.79 14.17
CA ARG A 486 -34.06 -7.57 12.72
C ARG A 486 -32.84 -6.78 12.22
N VAL A 487 -32.45 -5.71 12.89
CA VAL A 487 -31.26 -4.91 12.57
C VAL A 487 -30.01 -5.74 12.74
N ALA A 488 -29.89 -6.53 13.84
CA ALA A 488 -28.76 -7.46 14.05
C ALA A 488 -28.61 -8.47 12.91
N ARG A 489 -29.72 -8.96 12.35
CA ARG A 489 -29.68 -9.86 11.19
C ARG A 489 -29.14 -9.17 9.94
N PHE A 490 -29.54 -7.94 9.65
CA PHE A 490 -29.01 -7.19 8.52
C PHE A 490 -27.54 -6.84 8.71
N LYS A 491 -27.13 -6.45 9.93
CA LYS A 491 -25.71 -6.27 10.27
C LYS A 491 -24.91 -7.54 10.04
N ALA A 492 -25.44 -8.71 10.47
CA ALA A 492 -24.77 -9.98 10.27
C ALA A 492 -24.59 -10.33 8.78
N TYR A 493 -25.58 -10.04 7.93
CA TYR A 493 -25.45 -10.21 6.49
C TYR A 493 -24.41 -9.25 5.90
N ALA A 494 -24.43 -7.98 6.27
CA ALA A 494 -23.43 -7.01 5.81
C ALA A 494 -22.02 -7.39 6.24
N THR A 495 -21.85 -7.87 7.48
CA THR A 495 -20.56 -8.36 8.00
C THR A 495 -20.11 -9.62 7.25
N TYR A 496 -20.99 -10.54 6.95
CA TYR A 496 -20.67 -11.73 6.15
C TYR A 496 -20.25 -11.34 4.73
N MET A 497 -20.97 -10.42 4.09
CA MET A 497 -20.62 -9.89 2.77
C MET A 497 -19.25 -9.23 2.79
N TYR A 498 -18.96 -8.42 3.81
CA TYR A 498 -17.65 -7.81 3.99
C TYR A 498 -16.53 -8.85 4.11
N GLN A 499 -16.71 -9.86 4.97
CA GLN A 499 -15.73 -10.92 5.18
C GLN A 499 -15.51 -11.75 3.91
N TYR A 500 -16.58 -12.08 3.20
CA TYR A 500 -16.50 -12.78 1.93
C TYR A 500 -15.76 -11.95 0.88
N LEU A 501 -16.17 -10.71 0.70
CA LEU A 501 -15.52 -9.80 -0.26
C LEU A 501 -14.05 -9.56 0.09
N PHE A 502 -13.73 -9.46 1.37
CA PHE A 502 -12.35 -9.33 1.86
C PHE A 502 -11.50 -10.57 1.55
N SER A 503 -12.07 -11.78 1.69
CA SER A 503 -11.37 -13.01 1.33
C SER A 503 -11.10 -13.08 -0.19
N VAL A 504 -12.11 -12.75 -1.00
CA VAL A 504 -11.96 -12.70 -2.48
C VAL A 504 -10.95 -11.64 -2.88
N TYR A 505 -11.00 -10.45 -2.25
CA TYR A 505 -10.01 -9.39 -2.49
C TYR A 505 -8.59 -9.86 -2.20
N LYS A 506 -8.36 -10.52 -1.05
CA LYS A 506 -7.03 -11.03 -0.68
C LYS A 506 -6.50 -12.07 -1.67
N GLU A 507 -7.37 -12.98 -2.10
CA GLU A 507 -7.02 -13.98 -3.11
C GLU A 507 -6.65 -13.31 -4.43
N LYS A 508 -7.49 -12.39 -4.91
CA LYS A 508 -7.25 -11.65 -6.15
C LYS A 508 -6.04 -10.72 -6.07
N GLU A 509 -5.81 -10.06 -4.95
CA GLU A 509 -4.61 -9.23 -4.75
C GLU A 509 -3.32 -10.06 -4.82
N THR A 510 -3.32 -11.24 -4.22
CA THR A 510 -2.16 -12.14 -4.28
C THR A 510 -1.91 -12.64 -5.71
N GLU A 511 -2.97 -13.08 -6.40
CA GLU A 511 -2.89 -13.52 -7.80
C GLU A 511 -2.35 -12.40 -8.72
N VAL A 512 -2.91 -11.21 -8.59
CA VAL A 512 -2.52 -10.02 -9.36
C VAL A 512 -1.06 -9.64 -9.09
N ARG A 513 -0.63 -9.70 -7.83
CA ARG A 513 0.75 -9.37 -7.45
C ARG A 513 1.76 -10.40 -7.97
N GLU A 514 1.42 -11.69 -7.89
CA GLU A 514 2.26 -12.77 -8.45
C GLU A 514 2.37 -12.67 -9.97
N GLN A 515 1.26 -12.42 -10.69
CA GLN A 515 1.28 -12.20 -12.13
C GLN A 515 2.08 -10.95 -12.51
N LEU A 516 1.98 -9.87 -11.71
CA LEU A 516 2.79 -8.68 -11.93
C LEU A 516 4.28 -9.00 -11.73
N GLU A 517 4.64 -9.73 -10.68
CA GLU A 517 6.01 -10.15 -10.41
C GLU A 517 6.58 -10.96 -11.59
N GLU A 518 5.82 -11.91 -12.13
CA GLU A 518 6.21 -12.70 -13.30
C GLU A 518 6.42 -11.82 -14.54
N ASN A 519 5.46 -10.92 -14.83
CA ASN A 519 5.55 -10.00 -15.96
C ASN A 519 6.75 -9.05 -15.85
N VAL A 520 6.97 -8.49 -14.66
CA VAL A 520 8.11 -7.61 -14.36
C VAL A 520 9.44 -8.35 -14.55
N ASN A 521 9.54 -9.58 -14.03
CA ASN A 521 10.74 -10.40 -14.18
C ASN A 521 11.01 -10.78 -15.64
N ALA A 522 9.97 -11.13 -16.42
CA ALA A 522 10.11 -11.45 -17.82
C ALA A 522 10.68 -10.25 -18.60
N ILE A 523 10.11 -9.06 -18.41
CA ILE A 523 10.57 -7.82 -19.06
C ILE A 523 11.96 -7.43 -18.57
N PHE A 524 12.23 -7.56 -17.27
CA PHE A 524 13.53 -7.24 -16.69
C PHE A 524 14.65 -8.13 -17.29
N LYS A 525 14.41 -9.42 -17.46
CA LYS A 525 15.35 -10.35 -18.08
C LYS A 525 15.60 -10.06 -19.56
N GLU A 526 14.62 -9.53 -20.29
CA GLU A 526 14.81 -9.06 -21.66
C GLU A 526 15.73 -7.83 -21.71
N ILE A 527 15.56 -6.89 -20.78
CA ILE A 527 16.33 -5.64 -20.75
C ILE A 527 17.72 -5.85 -20.12
N TYR A 528 17.83 -6.71 -19.12
CA TYR A 528 19.01 -6.88 -18.32
C TYR A 528 19.36 -8.34 -18.04
N ASN A 529 20.38 -8.86 -18.72
CA ASN A 529 20.89 -10.22 -18.58
C ASN A 529 22.02 -10.30 -17.52
N GLY A 530 21.70 -10.15 -16.24
CA GLY A 530 22.73 -10.02 -15.18
C GLY A 530 22.59 -10.95 -13.99
N GLY A 531 21.79 -12.04 -14.04
CA GLY A 531 21.65 -12.99 -12.92
C GLY A 531 20.94 -12.40 -11.70
N PHE A 532 20.00 -11.49 -11.93
CA PHE A 532 19.13 -10.90 -10.93
C PHE A 532 17.66 -11.19 -11.23
N SER A 533 16.88 -11.38 -10.18
CA SER A 533 15.42 -11.43 -10.21
C SER A 533 14.82 -10.35 -9.32
N LEU A 534 13.57 -10.01 -9.61
CA LEU A 534 12.81 -8.99 -8.89
C LEU A 534 11.68 -9.66 -8.13
N LYS A 535 11.51 -9.32 -6.86
CA LYS A 535 10.43 -9.80 -6.02
C LYS A 535 9.58 -8.62 -5.56
N LEU A 536 8.27 -8.79 -5.56
CA LEU A 536 7.31 -7.80 -5.07
C LEU A 536 6.80 -8.19 -3.69
N ASP A 537 6.88 -7.26 -2.73
CA ASP A 537 6.25 -7.44 -1.42
C ASP A 537 4.74 -7.09 -1.46
N ASP A 538 4.08 -7.21 -0.32
CA ASP A 538 2.65 -6.91 -0.14
C ASP A 538 2.28 -5.42 -0.35
N LYS A 539 3.31 -4.54 -0.37
CA LYS A 539 3.18 -3.11 -0.67
C LYS A 539 3.63 -2.75 -2.09
N TYR A 540 3.86 -3.75 -2.93
CA TYR A 540 4.38 -3.59 -4.30
C TYR A 540 5.78 -2.97 -4.38
N ASN A 541 6.57 -3.06 -3.31
CA ASN A 541 7.97 -2.66 -3.35
C ASN A 541 8.81 -3.72 -4.05
N ILE A 542 9.79 -3.26 -4.82
CA ILE A 542 10.66 -4.15 -5.56
C ILE A 542 11.90 -4.48 -4.74
N GLN A 543 12.10 -5.76 -4.50
CA GLN A 543 13.32 -6.32 -3.92
C GLN A 543 14.14 -6.99 -5.03
N ILE A 544 15.42 -6.69 -5.11
CA ILE A 544 16.33 -7.30 -6.10
C ILE A 544 17.03 -8.48 -5.41
N GLN A 545 16.89 -9.66 -6.01
CA GLN A 545 17.52 -10.89 -5.54
C GLN A 545 18.58 -11.35 -6.56
N VAL A 546 19.64 -12.00 -6.07
CA VAL A 546 20.65 -12.63 -6.94
C VAL A 546 20.23 -14.07 -7.18
N ASP A 547 20.13 -14.49 -8.45
CA ASP A 547 19.51 -15.76 -8.85
C ASP A 547 20.21 -17.02 -8.26
N ASP A 548 21.50 -16.98 -7.93
CA ASP A 548 22.28 -18.15 -7.48
C ASP A 548 22.63 -18.14 -5.97
N PHE A 549 22.05 -17.24 -5.17
CA PHE A 549 22.37 -17.14 -3.75
C PHE A 549 21.10 -17.19 -2.87
N GLU A 550 20.63 -18.40 -2.59
CA GLU A 550 19.63 -18.63 -1.52
C GLU A 550 20.23 -18.18 -0.17
N GLY A 551 19.75 -17.07 0.34
CA GLY A 551 20.11 -16.58 1.68
C GLY A 551 20.75 -15.20 1.76
N TYR A 552 21.05 -14.52 0.65
CA TYR A 552 21.49 -13.14 0.67
C TYR A 552 20.29 -12.18 0.50
N SER A 553 19.64 -11.86 1.60
CA SER A 553 18.56 -10.85 1.65
C SER A 553 19.10 -9.42 1.89
N GLY A 554 20.28 -9.11 1.37
CA GLY A 554 20.87 -7.78 1.47
C GLY A 554 20.44 -6.91 0.28
N ASP A 555 20.18 -5.61 0.53
CA ASP A 555 20.03 -4.60 -0.54
C ASP A 555 21.26 -4.65 -1.45
N VAL A 556 21.08 -5.16 -2.66
CA VAL A 556 22.14 -5.16 -3.68
C VAL A 556 22.32 -3.73 -4.17
N GLU A 557 23.51 -3.15 -4.00
CA GLU A 557 23.84 -1.87 -4.63
C GLU A 557 23.75 -2.03 -6.15
N THR A 558 22.85 -1.30 -6.77
CA THR A 558 22.67 -1.33 -8.21
C THR A 558 23.27 -0.12 -8.87
N SER A 559 23.87 -0.32 -10.03
CA SER A 559 24.29 0.77 -10.91
C SER A 559 23.07 1.58 -11.38
N THR A 560 23.28 2.81 -11.81
CA THR A 560 22.22 3.67 -12.36
C THR A 560 21.43 2.96 -13.49
N ALA A 561 22.13 2.30 -14.39
CA ALA A 561 21.53 1.56 -15.50
C ALA A 561 20.65 0.38 -15.03
N GLN A 562 21.09 -0.34 -14.00
CA GLN A 562 20.28 -1.41 -13.39
C GLN A 562 19.01 -0.85 -12.73
N SER A 563 19.16 0.23 -11.97
CA SER A 563 18.04 0.92 -11.33
C SER A 563 17.00 1.37 -12.33
N ILE A 564 17.43 1.93 -13.46
CA ILE A 564 16.56 2.34 -14.56
C ILE A 564 15.86 1.15 -15.20
N SER A 565 16.59 0.04 -15.42
CA SER A 565 16.02 -1.20 -15.97
C SER A 565 14.94 -1.78 -15.09
N VAL A 566 15.11 -1.73 -13.76
CA VAL A 566 14.11 -2.20 -12.77
C VAL A 566 12.82 -1.39 -12.85
N ILE A 567 12.95 -0.05 -12.83
CA ILE A 567 11.77 0.83 -12.92
C ILE A 567 11.05 0.62 -14.24
N PHE A 568 11.83 0.54 -15.30
CA PHE A 568 11.30 0.34 -16.64
C PHE A 568 10.53 -0.97 -16.74
N ALA A 569 11.10 -2.07 -16.25
CA ALA A 569 10.46 -3.36 -16.22
C ALA A 569 9.18 -3.34 -15.38
N PHE A 570 9.19 -2.64 -14.25
CA PHE A 570 8.01 -2.50 -13.40
C PHE A 570 6.88 -1.72 -14.09
N ILE A 571 7.18 -0.54 -14.64
CA ILE A 571 6.19 0.29 -15.35
C ILE A 571 5.62 -0.49 -16.54
N ALA A 572 6.49 -1.12 -17.33
CA ALA A 572 6.12 -1.93 -18.45
C ALA A 572 5.28 -3.15 -18.05
N GLY A 573 5.61 -3.80 -16.92
CA GLY A 573 4.85 -4.91 -16.36
C GLY A 573 3.44 -4.50 -15.93
N VAL A 574 3.31 -3.36 -15.24
CA VAL A 574 2.01 -2.80 -14.85
C VAL A 574 1.14 -2.47 -16.08
N ILE A 575 1.72 -1.79 -17.08
CA ILE A 575 1.02 -1.43 -18.31
C ILE A 575 0.58 -2.69 -19.09
N LYS A 576 1.47 -3.66 -19.23
CA LYS A 576 1.19 -4.93 -19.91
C LYS A 576 0.02 -5.64 -19.24
N MET A 577 0.05 -5.75 -17.93
CA MET A 577 -0.98 -6.43 -17.16
C MET A 577 -2.32 -5.70 -17.23
N ALA A 578 -2.32 -4.35 -17.13
CA ALA A 578 -3.52 -3.54 -17.30
C ALA A 578 -4.14 -3.75 -18.70
N ARG A 579 -3.32 -3.87 -19.74
CA ARG A 579 -3.77 -4.15 -21.10
C ARG A 579 -4.34 -5.57 -21.26
N GLU A 580 -3.68 -6.58 -20.68
CA GLU A 580 -4.13 -7.98 -20.75
C GLU A 580 -5.48 -8.15 -20.03
N ASN A 581 -5.65 -7.57 -18.86
CA ASN A 581 -6.91 -7.59 -18.12
C ASN A 581 -8.05 -6.88 -18.87
N ASN A 582 -7.77 -5.82 -19.62
CA ASN A 582 -8.78 -5.11 -20.42
C ASN A 582 -9.25 -5.95 -21.62
N SER A 583 -8.46 -6.86 -22.13
CA SER A 583 -8.80 -7.73 -23.27
C SER A 583 -9.56 -9.01 -22.87
N ASP A 584 -9.65 -9.32 -21.58
CA ASP A 584 -10.39 -10.49 -21.08
C ASP A 584 -11.83 -10.12 -20.70
N GLU A 585 -12.80 -10.48 -21.56
CA GLU A 585 -14.23 -10.24 -21.32
C GLU A 585 -14.78 -10.90 -20.03
N ASN A 586 -14.08 -11.88 -19.47
CA ASN A 586 -14.46 -12.55 -18.22
C ASN A 586 -13.74 -11.96 -16.98
N SER A 587 -12.87 -10.99 -17.18
CA SER A 587 -12.16 -10.36 -16.06
C SER A 587 -13.11 -9.55 -15.20
N MET A 588 -13.12 -9.81 -13.90
CA MET A 588 -13.79 -8.94 -12.91
C MET A 588 -13.01 -7.64 -12.66
N LEU A 589 -11.82 -7.52 -13.25
CA LEU A 589 -10.92 -6.38 -13.09
C LEU A 589 -11.15 -5.39 -14.23
N MET A 590 -11.70 -4.23 -13.92
CA MET A 590 -11.82 -3.14 -14.89
C MET A 590 -10.49 -2.38 -14.94
N THR A 591 -9.73 -2.58 -15.99
CA THR A 591 -8.46 -1.91 -16.23
C THR A 591 -8.48 -1.14 -17.52
N GLU A 592 -7.64 -0.14 -17.68
CA GLU A 592 -7.44 0.59 -18.91
C GLU A 592 -5.95 0.73 -19.23
N ALA A 593 -5.59 0.61 -20.49
CA ALA A 593 -4.23 0.85 -20.94
C ALA A 593 -3.93 2.36 -20.93
N TYR A 594 -2.72 2.71 -20.48
CA TYR A 594 -2.25 4.09 -20.38
C TYR A 594 -1.10 4.35 -21.36
N PRO A 595 -0.94 5.59 -21.86
CA PRO A 595 0.19 5.98 -22.68
C PRO A 595 1.46 6.08 -21.84
N LEU A 596 2.60 5.79 -22.43
CA LEU A 596 3.91 5.97 -21.83
C LEU A 596 4.60 7.18 -22.47
N VAL A 597 4.81 8.22 -21.68
CA VAL A 597 5.48 9.47 -22.11
C VAL A 597 6.82 9.59 -21.41
N MET A 598 7.91 9.61 -22.15
CA MET A 598 9.26 9.48 -21.61
C MET A 598 10.17 10.60 -22.08
N ASP A 599 10.78 11.35 -21.14
CA ASP A 599 11.81 12.33 -21.44
C ASP A 599 13.21 11.71 -21.25
N ALA A 600 13.98 11.69 -22.31
CA ALA A 600 15.36 11.19 -22.35
C ALA A 600 15.61 9.82 -21.65
N PRO A 601 14.74 8.81 -21.84
CA PRO A 601 14.82 7.56 -21.06
C PRO A 601 16.06 6.72 -21.40
N LEU A 602 16.68 6.99 -22.54
CA LEU A 602 17.79 6.21 -23.08
C LEU A 602 19.17 6.75 -22.68
N SER A 603 19.23 7.94 -22.07
CA SER A 603 20.48 8.66 -21.79
C SER A 603 21.47 7.93 -20.87
N ALA A 604 21.00 7.01 -20.07
CA ALA A 604 21.82 6.24 -19.12
C ALA A 604 22.12 4.80 -19.59
N PHE A 605 21.63 4.41 -20.77
CA PHE A 605 21.86 3.09 -21.33
C PHE A 605 23.00 3.06 -22.35
N ASP A 606 23.69 1.92 -22.41
CA ASP A 606 24.59 1.61 -23.52
C ASP A 606 23.79 1.24 -24.80
N LYS A 607 24.47 1.24 -25.94
CA LYS A 607 23.86 0.99 -27.24
C LYS A 607 23.09 -0.33 -27.32
N THR A 608 23.56 -1.36 -26.62
CA THR A 608 22.92 -2.68 -26.63
C THR A 608 21.60 -2.63 -25.87
N ARG A 609 21.56 -1.97 -24.73
CA ARG A 609 20.35 -1.81 -23.93
C ARG A 609 19.34 -0.86 -24.56
N ILE A 610 19.84 0.21 -25.21
CA ILE A 610 18.96 1.08 -26.04
C ILE A 610 18.18 0.25 -27.05
N LYS A 611 18.86 -0.66 -27.74
CA LYS A 611 18.23 -1.55 -28.71
C LYS A 611 17.13 -2.40 -28.07
N THR A 612 17.43 -3.07 -26.97
CA THR A 612 16.49 -3.95 -26.28
C THR A 612 15.28 -3.21 -25.74
N VAL A 613 15.50 -2.04 -25.13
CA VAL A 613 14.43 -1.19 -24.60
C VAL A 613 13.53 -0.68 -25.74
N CYS A 614 14.11 -0.20 -26.83
CA CYS A 614 13.37 0.29 -28.00
C CYS A 614 12.55 -0.80 -28.69
N ASP A 615 13.01 -2.05 -28.68
CA ASP A 615 12.25 -3.18 -29.22
C ASP A 615 11.11 -3.62 -28.28
N ALA A 616 11.32 -3.56 -26.96
CA ALA A 616 10.33 -3.97 -25.96
C ALA A 616 9.18 -2.96 -25.78
N LEU A 617 9.48 -1.65 -25.76
CA LEU A 617 8.52 -0.56 -25.47
C LEU A 617 7.24 -0.60 -26.32
N PRO A 618 7.32 -0.65 -27.66
CA PRO A 618 6.12 -0.61 -28.51
C PRO A 618 5.25 -1.86 -28.39
N LYS A 619 5.82 -2.96 -27.86
CA LYS A 619 5.09 -4.22 -27.66
C LYS A 619 4.28 -4.20 -26.39
N VAL A 620 4.79 -3.52 -25.36
CA VAL A 620 4.21 -3.48 -24.02
C VAL A 620 3.15 -2.41 -23.90
N ALA A 621 3.44 -1.17 -24.31
CA ALA A 621 2.52 -0.05 -24.18
C ALA A 621 1.64 0.10 -25.43
N GLU A 622 0.38 0.48 -25.22
CA GLU A 622 -0.57 0.75 -26.30
C GLU A 622 -0.19 2.02 -27.08
N GLN A 623 0.43 2.98 -26.41
CA GLN A 623 0.95 4.21 -27.00
C GLN A 623 2.25 4.62 -26.33
N VAL A 624 3.26 4.97 -27.11
CA VAL A 624 4.56 5.45 -26.64
C VAL A 624 4.85 6.83 -27.23
N ILE A 625 5.17 7.80 -26.37
CA ILE A 625 5.64 9.13 -26.77
C ILE A 625 7.02 9.29 -26.13
N ILE A 626 8.06 9.41 -26.96
CA ILE A 626 9.43 9.41 -26.50
C ILE A 626 10.17 10.66 -26.98
N PHE A 627 10.79 11.36 -26.02
CA PHE A 627 11.68 12.50 -26.30
C PHE A 627 13.13 12.00 -26.27
N ILE A 628 13.86 12.13 -27.35
CA ILE A 628 15.19 11.55 -27.50
C ILE A 628 16.19 12.63 -27.95
N LYS A 629 17.46 12.47 -27.56
CA LYS A 629 18.56 13.26 -28.16
C LYS A 629 18.78 12.84 -29.59
N ASP A 630 19.19 13.77 -30.43
CA ASP A 630 19.49 13.50 -31.85
C ASP A 630 20.51 12.35 -32.00
N THR A 631 21.53 12.33 -31.13
CA THR A 631 22.56 11.27 -31.15
C THR A 631 22.03 9.86 -30.89
N ASP A 632 20.98 9.73 -30.09
CA ASP A 632 20.38 8.44 -29.71
C ASP A 632 19.16 8.11 -30.61
N GLY A 633 18.67 9.14 -31.34
CA GLY A 633 17.46 9.08 -32.16
C GLY A 633 17.56 8.11 -33.31
N GLU A 634 18.69 8.06 -34.01
CA GLU A 634 18.90 7.14 -35.13
C GLU A 634 18.86 5.68 -34.65
N ILE A 635 19.54 5.36 -33.55
CA ILE A 635 19.55 4.01 -32.97
C ILE A 635 18.16 3.62 -32.49
N ALA A 636 17.43 4.55 -31.87
CA ALA A 636 16.09 4.32 -31.38
C ALA A 636 15.10 4.09 -32.54
N GLU A 637 15.14 4.90 -33.57
CA GLU A 637 14.29 4.76 -34.77
C GLU A 637 14.55 3.46 -35.52
N GLU A 638 15.82 3.07 -35.71
CA GLU A 638 16.18 1.80 -36.35
C GLU A 638 15.60 0.59 -35.60
N ASN A 639 15.58 0.62 -34.28
CA ASN A 639 15.12 -0.50 -33.48
C ASN A 639 13.61 -0.50 -33.20
N MET A 640 12.95 0.67 -33.15
CA MET A 640 11.49 0.76 -33.12
C MET A 640 10.85 0.50 -34.49
N GLY A 641 11.62 0.69 -35.57
CA GLY A 641 11.29 0.27 -36.95
C GLY A 641 9.92 0.74 -37.43
N SER A 642 9.10 -0.21 -37.88
CA SER A 642 7.76 0.06 -38.43
C SER A 642 6.73 0.53 -37.41
N ARG A 643 7.04 0.46 -36.11
CA ARG A 643 6.17 0.91 -35.02
C ARG A 643 6.12 2.45 -34.88
N VAL A 644 7.04 3.18 -35.47
CA VAL A 644 7.05 4.65 -35.43
C VAL A 644 6.00 5.21 -36.40
N GLY A 645 4.94 5.80 -35.83
CA GLY A 645 3.85 6.40 -36.58
C GLY A 645 4.08 7.86 -36.92
N ILE A 646 4.57 8.64 -35.94
CA ILE A 646 4.76 10.10 -36.11
C ILE A 646 6.15 10.50 -35.62
N ARG A 647 6.74 11.45 -36.31
CA ARG A 647 8.08 12.01 -36.02
C ARG A 647 8.00 13.51 -35.93
N TYR A 648 8.65 14.07 -34.92
CA TYR A 648 8.89 15.50 -34.78
C TYR A 648 10.35 15.78 -34.47
N MET A 649 10.80 16.97 -34.85
CA MET A 649 12.09 17.51 -34.51
C MET A 649 11.91 18.89 -33.90
N PHE A 650 12.67 19.19 -32.85
CA PHE A 650 12.76 20.53 -32.30
C PHE A 650 13.72 21.37 -33.16
N ASP A 651 13.23 22.48 -33.66
CA ASP A 651 14.00 23.51 -34.34
C ASP A 651 14.18 24.68 -33.37
N LYS A 652 15.33 24.72 -32.68
CA LYS A 652 15.66 25.76 -31.70
C LYS A 652 16.15 27.00 -32.44
N LYS A 653 15.33 28.05 -32.49
CA LYS A 653 15.69 29.34 -33.09
C LYS A 653 16.59 30.16 -32.17
N ASN A 654 16.29 30.19 -30.87
CA ASN A 654 17.08 30.86 -29.83
C ASN A 654 16.71 30.31 -28.44
N GLU A 655 17.21 30.91 -27.36
CA GLU A 655 16.96 30.44 -25.98
C GLU A 655 15.51 30.61 -25.53
N PHE A 656 14.67 31.37 -26.23
CA PHE A 656 13.30 31.69 -25.88
C PHE A 656 12.30 31.19 -26.94
N GLU A 657 12.78 30.63 -28.03
CA GLU A 657 11.93 30.23 -29.14
C GLU A 657 12.40 28.91 -29.77
N THR A 658 11.52 27.96 -29.70
CA THR A 658 11.65 26.63 -30.31
C THR A 658 10.38 26.30 -31.06
N GLU A 659 10.50 25.77 -32.26
CA GLU A 659 9.40 25.27 -33.08
C GLU A 659 9.45 23.74 -33.16
N LEU A 660 8.28 23.13 -33.29
CA LEU A 660 8.15 21.71 -33.56
C LEU A 660 7.84 21.49 -35.04
N VAL A 661 8.74 20.78 -35.72
CA VAL A 661 8.64 20.51 -37.14
C VAL A 661 8.34 19.02 -37.33
N GLY A 662 7.27 18.66 -38.06
CA GLY A 662 7.00 17.28 -38.47
C GLY A 662 8.06 16.81 -39.47
N ARG A 663 8.51 15.54 -39.33
CA ARG A 663 9.55 14.93 -40.21
C ARG A 663 8.94 13.73 -40.99
#